data_86c0c688e69efa3a9bd50d7698987e2e
#
_entry.id   86c0c688e69efa3a9bd50d7698987e2e
#
_cell.length_a   1.000
_cell.length_b   1.000
_cell.length_c   1.000
_cell.angle_alpha   90.00
_cell.angle_beta   90.00
_cell.angle_gamma   90.00
#
_symmetry.space_group_name_H-M   'P 1'
#
loop_
_entity.id
_entity.type
_entity.pdbx_description
1 polymer ?
#
loop_
_entity_poly.entity_id
_entity_poly.type
_entity_poly.pdbx_seq_one_letter_code
_entity_poly.pdbx_strand_id
1 'polypeptide(L)'
;LPEGVDELTWELQEEDCPFPYRDKIKVSELERLKNSNNEDCTRSVDGVTYHKYKFSFPFDVGLGYHNVKFSFAHPQSGEKVEHTSRIISAPEKCYDRLGVEQGKKTWGVPVQLYEQVSENNLGIGNFSDLAQLGHILGRNGAGILGVNPLHAMRDDQPENASPYEPDSRMFFNYLYLDVTAIKEFKDSPEIRAYYHSKEFQDRAARNRRKTYVDYAVTQELVDDIVWKCFQKFCANKKTEDYKRFCVFCDKHGEALEKYAVFRALSRYMAEQKPAPVAWQQWPEAYRNPNSPEVRTFQQANRDWINFYKYSQWQCYDQMQKVQEACLNSGMKIGLYTDNAVGSSRRGFEAWSYQGLFLKAAAGAPPDVLSQGGQNWGVQGFNPIRLREEGYEPYRKILEANMKFSGCTRIDHVLQLQRLYMIPEGKSPKEGDFIYYNSDELMAIVALESHRNKTMVIGEDLGQIPEGFRPKLEDFGILSYRVLPFEREWGFKSGWGSNAMHHPEEYPVRSVCATSTHDTPPLIAQRNVQDIYQKLKLGMISEGQANDKFEQYATQREALNYALHEKGSWERVGGSPCLHPRQDAAYVPDKYVEAVMDYLGQSNSAIMLIPFSDIFGTKEMGNIPGIKELPYSE
;
A
#
# COMPACT_ATOMS: atom_id res chain seq x y z
N LEU A 1 -13.98 -14.32 33.67
CA LEU A 1 -13.51 -14.79 34.99
C LEU A 1 -14.21 -16.08 35.36
N PRO A 2 -13.52 -17.05 36.04
CA PRO A 2 -14.19 -18.24 36.58
C PRO A 2 -15.19 -17.85 37.69
N GLU A 3 -16.24 -18.64 37.82
CA GLU A 3 -17.23 -18.48 38.90
C GLU A 3 -16.55 -18.60 40.27
N GLY A 4 -16.89 -17.71 41.22
CA GLY A 4 -16.31 -17.70 42.57
C GLY A 4 -15.08 -16.80 42.73
N VAL A 5 -14.67 -16.04 41.75
CA VAL A 5 -13.67 -14.98 41.91
C VAL A 5 -14.31 -13.75 42.53
N ASP A 6 -13.78 -13.30 43.67
CA ASP A 6 -14.32 -12.15 44.40
C ASP A 6 -13.66 -10.81 44.00
N GLU A 7 -12.34 -10.83 43.75
CA GLU A 7 -11.54 -9.61 43.47
C GLU A 7 -10.66 -9.82 42.23
N LEU A 8 -10.63 -8.78 41.38
CA LEU A 8 -9.76 -8.68 40.23
C LEU A 8 -8.76 -7.56 40.47
N THR A 9 -7.46 -7.87 40.42
CA THR A 9 -6.40 -6.87 40.41
C THR A 9 -6.02 -6.60 38.96
N TRP A 10 -5.84 -5.34 38.62
CA TRP A 10 -5.38 -4.94 37.27
C TRP A 10 -4.18 -4.00 37.36
N GLU A 11 -3.33 -4.08 36.34
CA GLU A 11 -2.18 -3.22 36.14
C GLU A 11 -2.13 -2.78 34.68
N LEU A 12 -2.25 -1.47 34.45
CA LEU A 12 -2.16 -0.88 33.12
C LEU A 12 -0.79 -0.24 32.95
N GLN A 13 -0.03 -0.71 31.98
CA GLN A 13 1.20 -0.09 31.50
C GLN A 13 0.92 0.66 30.21
N GLU A 14 0.79 1.97 30.26
CA GLU A 14 0.66 2.80 29.06
C GLU A 14 2.00 2.84 28.30
N GLU A 15 1.90 2.97 26.96
CA GLU A 15 3.04 2.91 26.03
C GLU A 15 4.14 3.91 26.38
N ASP A 16 3.76 5.15 26.67
CA ASP A 16 4.69 6.25 26.92
C ASP A 16 4.82 6.61 28.43
N CYS A 17 4.23 5.82 29.30
CA CYS A 17 4.29 6.05 30.75
C CYS A 17 5.24 5.05 31.40
N PRO A 18 6.30 5.48 32.12
CA PRO A 18 7.23 4.54 32.74
C PRO A 18 6.67 3.85 33.99
N PHE A 19 5.56 4.35 34.54
CA PHE A 19 4.94 3.82 35.75
C PHE A 19 3.58 3.25 35.46
N PRO A 20 3.31 1.95 35.81
CA PRO A 20 2.01 1.35 35.64
C PRO A 20 0.99 1.90 36.64
N TYR A 21 -0.25 2.03 36.19
CA TYR A 21 -1.39 2.19 37.11
C TYR A 21 -1.82 0.84 37.64
N ARG A 22 -2.12 0.75 38.94
CA ARG A 22 -2.53 -0.50 39.60
C ARG A 22 -3.70 -0.22 40.53
N ASP A 23 -4.72 -1.09 40.45
CA ASP A 23 -5.85 -1.03 41.36
C ASP A 23 -6.55 -2.39 41.42
N LYS A 24 -7.57 -2.48 42.23
CA LYS A 24 -8.40 -3.66 42.47
C LYS A 24 -9.87 -3.30 42.30
N ILE A 25 -10.64 -4.26 41.86
CA ILE A 25 -12.10 -4.13 41.74
C ILE A 25 -12.77 -5.40 42.23
N LYS A 26 -13.86 -5.28 42.95
CA LYS A 26 -14.68 -6.43 43.30
C LYS A 26 -15.43 -6.92 42.09
N VAL A 27 -15.44 -8.23 41.86
CA VAL A 27 -16.13 -8.81 40.70
C VAL A 27 -17.65 -8.54 40.75
N SER A 28 -18.20 -8.34 41.94
CA SER A 28 -19.60 -7.92 42.13
C SER A 28 -19.91 -6.51 41.63
N GLU A 29 -18.91 -5.68 41.41
CA GLU A 29 -19.02 -4.32 40.84
C GLU A 29 -18.93 -4.30 39.30
N LEU A 30 -18.53 -5.43 38.68
CA LEU A 30 -18.41 -5.58 37.24
C LEU A 30 -19.76 -5.96 36.64
N GLU A 31 -20.09 -5.34 35.52
CA GLU A 31 -21.25 -5.67 34.71
C GLU A 31 -21.06 -7.01 34.01
N ARG A 32 -21.95 -7.99 34.26
CA ARG A 32 -21.99 -9.25 33.49
C ARG A 32 -22.56 -8.97 32.10
N LEU A 33 -21.84 -9.43 31.08
CA LEU A 33 -22.33 -9.33 29.71
C LEU A 33 -23.37 -10.42 29.42
N LYS A 34 -24.44 -10.04 28.73
CA LYS A 34 -25.52 -10.91 28.32
C LYS A 34 -25.56 -11.13 26.81
N ASN A 35 -26.04 -12.28 26.38
CA ASN A 35 -26.28 -12.60 24.97
C ASN A 35 -27.57 -11.92 24.46
N SER A 36 -27.88 -12.12 23.15
CA SER A 36 -29.10 -11.60 22.53
C SER A 36 -30.43 -12.05 23.17
N ASN A 37 -30.39 -13.13 23.95
CA ASN A 37 -31.52 -13.67 24.68
C ASN A 37 -31.62 -13.16 26.14
N ASN A 38 -30.78 -12.18 26.50
CA ASN A 38 -30.68 -11.64 27.86
C ASN A 38 -30.13 -12.63 28.92
N GLU A 39 -29.46 -13.69 28.50
CA GLU A 39 -28.80 -14.67 29.36
C GLU A 39 -27.33 -14.31 29.57
N ASP A 40 -26.75 -14.62 30.72
CA ASP A 40 -25.33 -14.38 31.00
C ASP A 40 -24.44 -15.09 29.97
N CYS A 41 -23.47 -14.37 29.40
CA CYS A 41 -22.47 -14.94 28.52
C CYS A 41 -21.53 -15.85 29.34
N THR A 42 -21.74 -17.14 29.28
CA THR A 42 -20.96 -18.15 29.99
C THR A 42 -20.28 -19.13 29.05
N ARG A 43 -19.16 -19.69 29.50
CA ARG A 43 -18.46 -20.78 28.82
C ARG A 43 -17.91 -21.75 29.85
N SER A 44 -18.14 -23.04 29.69
CA SER A 44 -17.53 -24.07 30.51
C SER A 44 -16.25 -24.61 29.83
N VAL A 45 -15.15 -24.64 30.57
CA VAL A 45 -13.86 -25.20 30.15
C VAL A 45 -13.34 -26.06 31.26
N ASP A 46 -13.06 -27.31 31.01
CA ASP A 46 -12.55 -28.30 31.96
C ASP A 46 -13.34 -28.36 33.29
N GLY A 47 -14.68 -28.27 33.20
CA GLY A 47 -15.58 -28.32 34.34
C GLY A 47 -15.69 -27.02 35.13
N VAL A 48 -15.00 -25.97 34.74
CA VAL A 48 -15.07 -24.63 35.36
C VAL A 48 -15.96 -23.74 34.49
N THR A 49 -16.94 -23.08 35.11
CA THR A 49 -17.80 -22.09 34.41
C THR A 49 -17.16 -20.71 34.47
N TYR A 50 -17.00 -20.11 33.32
CA TYR A 50 -16.47 -18.75 33.13
C TYR A 50 -17.61 -17.80 32.73
N HIS A 51 -17.63 -16.63 33.37
CA HIS A 51 -18.54 -15.53 33.03
C HIS A 51 -17.80 -14.41 32.30
N LYS A 52 -18.47 -13.77 31.35
CA LYS A 52 -17.95 -12.60 30.63
C LYS A 52 -18.40 -11.33 31.33
N TYR A 53 -17.43 -10.46 31.64
CA TYR A 53 -17.69 -9.19 32.30
C TYR A 53 -17.23 -8.04 31.42
N LYS A 54 -17.85 -6.86 31.61
CA LYS A 54 -17.38 -5.59 31.12
C LYS A 54 -16.50 -4.95 32.17
N PHE A 55 -15.28 -4.57 31.78
CA PHE A 55 -14.36 -3.81 32.60
C PHE A 55 -14.12 -2.45 31.94
N SER A 56 -14.13 -1.38 32.73
CA SER A 56 -13.80 -0.02 32.30
C SER A 56 -12.76 0.56 33.25
N PHE A 57 -11.76 1.24 32.68
CA PHE A 57 -10.81 1.97 33.52
C PHE A 57 -11.51 3.16 34.17
N PRO A 58 -11.14 3.56 35.40
CA PRO A 58 -11.74 4.70 36.10
C PRO A 58 -11.24 6.06 35.58
N PHE A 59 -10.48 6.08 34.48
CA PHE A 59 -9.93 7.26 33.80
C PHE A 59 -9.84 7.01 32.30
N ASP A 60 -9.67 8.08 31.55
CA ASP A 60 -9.42 8.00 30.10
C ASP A 60 -8.00 7.50 29.84
N VAL A 61 -7.88 6.40 29.12
CA VAL A 61 -6.60 5.85 28.67
C VAL A 61 -6.12 6.65 27.47
N GLY A 62 -4.87 7.11 27.49
CA GLY A 62 -4.27 7.84 26.38
C GLY A 62 -4.31 7.05 25.06
N LEU A 63 -4.19 7.74 23.92
CA LEU A 63 -4.12 7.07 22.61
C LEU A 63 -2.82 6.28 22.51
N GLY A 64 -2.91 4.99 22.18
CA GLY A 64 -1.71 4.15 22.08
C GLY A 64 -1.97 2.65 22.19
N TYR A 65 -0.86 1.91 22.29
CA TYR A 65 -0.84 0.46 22.45
C TYR A 65 -0.33 0.13 23.84
N HIS A 66 -1.25 -0.19 24.73
CA HIS A 66 -0.95 -0.38 26.14
C HIS A 66 -1.00 -1.86 26.52
N ASN A 67 -0.31 -2.23 27.58
CA ASN A 67 -0.41 -3.57 28.15
C ASN A 67 -1.25 -3.51 29.42
N VAL A 68 -2.22 -4.41 29.55
CA VAL A 68 -2.96 -4.60 30.78
C VAL A 68 -2.71 -6.01 31.31
N LYS A 69 -2.40 -6.09 32.58
CA LYS A 69 -2.23 -7.35 33.32
C LYS A 69 -3.37 -7.47 34.30
N PHE A 70 -4.14 -8.54 34.17
CA PHE A 70 -5.16 -8.93 35.12
C PHE A 70 -4.66 -10.07 35.99
N SER A 71 -4.95 -10.04 37.29
CA SER A 71 -4.64 -11.13 38.20
C SER A 71 -5.74 -11.36 39.23
N PHE A 72 -6.00 -12.61 39.52
CA PHE A 72 -6.97 -13.05 40.54
C PHE A 72 -6.52 -14.35 41.18
N ALA A 73 -7.07 -14.68 42.38
CA ALA A 73 -6.88 -15.97 42.99
C ALA A 73 -7.87 -16.99 42.40
N HIS A 74 -7.38 -18.15 41.95
CA HIS A 74 -8.24 -19.21 41.42
C HIS A 74 -9.16 -19.75 42.51
N PRO A 75 -10.49 -19.81 42.36
CA PRO A 75 -11.43 -20.09 43.42
C PRO A 75 -11.24 -21.44 44.12
N GLN A 76 -10.73 -22.45 43.38
CA GLN A 76 -10.55 -23.81 43.90
C GLN A 76 -9.15 -24.07 44.43
N SER A 77 -8.09 -23.57 43.76
CA SER A 77 -6.68 -23.84 44.20
C SER A 77 -6.09 -22.74 45.06
N GLY A 78 -6.66 -21.51 45.03
CA GLY A 78 -6.07 -20.33 45.65
C GLY A 78 -4.83 -19.79 44.95
N GLU A 79 -4.39 -20.43 43.87
CA GLU A 79 -3.23 -20.00 43.11
C GLU A 79 -3.50 -18.69 42.39
N LYS A 80 -2.48 -17.83 42.28
CA LYS A 80 -2.57 -16.58 41.52
C LYS A 80 -2.55 -16.89 40.05
N VAL A 81 -3.63 -16.51 39.33
CA VAL A 81 -3.71 -16.55 37.88
C VAL A 81 -3.41 -15.15 37.36
N GLU A 82 -2.54 -15.07 36.37
CA GLU A 82 -2.19 -13.83 35.70
C GLU A 82 -2.47 -13.94 34.20
N HIS A 83 -3.05 -12.91 33.62
CA HIS A 83 -3.28 -12.80 32.20
C HIS A 83 -2.91 -11.41 31.71
N THR A 84 -2.05 -11.33 30.69
CA THR A 84 -1.68 -10.06 30.05
C THR A 84 -2.39 -9.95 28.70
N SER A 85 -2.98 -8.80 28.45
CA SER A 85 -3.62 -8.47 27.19
C SER A 85 -3.13 -7.12 26.69
N ARG A 86 -3.28 -6.87 25.39
CA ARG A 86 -2.98 -5.57 24.79
C ARG A 86 -4.27 -4.77 24.61
N ILE A 87 -4.19 -3.47 24.91
CA ILE A 87 -5.25 -2.50 24.66
C ILE A 87 -4.80 -1.61 23.53
N ILE A 88 -5.70 -1.38 22.59
CA ILE A 88 -5.54 -0.42 21.51
C ILE A 88 -6.51 0.72 21.79
N SER A 89 -5.97 1.84 22.28
CA SER A 89 -6.75 3.08 22.43
C SER A 89 -6.55 3.93 21.20
N ALA A 90 -7.60 4.13 20.41
CA ALA A 90 -7.55 4.77 19.10
C ALA A 90 -8.59 5.90 19.00
N PRO A 91 -8.32 6.92 18.15
CA PRO A 91 -9.34 7.91 17.80
C PRO A 91 -10.48 7.26 17.03
N GLU A 92 -11.67 7.86 17.10
CA GLU A 92 -12.84 7.36 16.38
C GLU A 92 -12.68 7.40 14.86
N LYS A 93 -11.94 8.41 14.34
CA LYS A 93 -11.73 8.62 12.90
C LYS A 93 -10.26 8.82 12.57
N CYS A 94 -9.91 8.54 11.32
CA CYS A 94 -8.61 8.88 10.74
C CYS A 94 -8.38 10.39 10.72
N TYR A 95 -7.11 10.78 10.70
CA TYR A 95 -6.69 12.17 10.70
C TYR A 95 -7.14 12.90 9.41
N ASP A 96 -7.83 14.02 9.57
CA ASP A 96 -8.28 14.88 8.45
C ASP A 96 -7.31 16.05 8.23
N ARG A 97 -6.29 15.83 7.40
CA ARG A 97 -5.30 16.85 7.09
C ARG A 97 -5.84 17.95 6.18
N LEU A 98 -6.79 17.64 5.31
CA LEU A 98 -7.35 18.57 4.33
C LEU A 98 -8.42 19.46 4.95
N GLY A 99 -9.21 18.95 5.88
CA GLY A 99 -10.42 19.60 6.37
C GLY A 99 -11.63 19.23 5.50
N VAL A 100 -11.82 17.96 5.24
CA VAL A 100 -12.94 17.42 4.43
C VAL A 100 -14.28 17.76 5.09
N GLU A 101 -14.36 17.66 6.42
CA GLU A 101 -15.57 18.00 7.18
C GLU A 101 -15.93 19.50 7.09
N GLN A 102 -14.94 20.36 6.80
CA GLN A 102 -15.15 21.79 6.56
C GLN A 102 -15.38 22.10 5.07
N GLY A 103 -15.63 21.09 4.23
CA GLY A 103 -15.91 21.25 2.80
C GLY A 103 -14.70 21.63 1.95
N LYS A 104 -13.49 21.48 2.46
CA LYS A 104 -12.29 21.76 1.67
C LYS A 104 -12.04 20.69 0.65
N LYS A 105 -11.65 21.11 -0.56
CA LYS A 105 -11.33 20.24 -1.69
C LYS A 105 -9.93 20.53 -2.22
N THR A 106 -9.37 19.54 -2.91
CA THR A 106 -8.09 19.67 -3.62
C THR A 106 -8.04 18.74 -4.82
N TRP A 107 -7.02 18.94 -5.65
CA TRP A 107 -6.72 18.06 -6.78
C TRP A 107 -5.24 17.66 -6.77
N GLY A 108 -4.93 16.61 -7.52
CA GLY A 108 -3.55 16.18 -7.70
C GLY A 108 -3.36 15.14 -8.78
N VAL A 109 -2.13 14.68 -8.89
CA VAL A 109 -1.67 13.81 -9.96
C VAL A 109 -1.03 12.57 -9.37
N PRO A 110 -1.58 11.38 -9.58
CA PRO A 110 -0.86 10.13 -9.33
C PRO A 110 0.08 9.82 -10.50
N VAL A 111 1.28 9.33 -10.17
CA VAL A 111 2.32 8.95 -11.13
C VAL A 111 2.88 7.58 -10.80
N GLN A 112 3.35 6.89 -11.83
CA GLN A 112 4.20 5.73 -11.67
C GLN A 112 5.65 6.22 -11.67
N LEU A 113 6.33 6.16 -10.52
CA LEU A 113 7.69 6.68 -10.40
C LEU A 113 8.65 5.94 -11.32
N TYR A 114 8.48 4.64 -11.49
CA TYR A 114 9.31 3.83 -12.37
C TYR A 114 9.25 4.23 -13.85
N GLU A 115 8.19 4.90 -14.30
CA GLU A 115 8.02 5.40 -15.67
C GLU A 115 8.66 6.79 -15.90
N GLN A 116 9.07 7.47 -14.83
CA GLN A 116 9.57 8.83 -14.96
C GLN A 116 10.98 8.84 -15.55
N VAL A 117 11.17 9.65 -16.59
CA VAL A 117 12.45 9.81 -17.27
C VAL A 117 12.98 11.23 -17.03
N SER A 118 14.21 11.33 -16.58
CA SER A 118 14.96 12.59 -16.45
C SER A 118 16.37 12.44 -16.97
N GLU A 119 17.07 13.54 -17.17
CA GLU A 119 18.48 13.51 -17.60
C GLU A 119 19.41 12.93 -16.52
N ASN A 120 18.97 12.96 -15.26
CA ASN A 120 19.81 12.63 -14.11
C ASN A 120 19.55 11.25 -13.50
N ASN A 121 18.47 10.56 -13.91
CA ASN A 121 18.20 9.22 -13.40
C ASN A 121 18.98 8.12 -14.13
N LEU A 122 18.95 6.92 -13.59
CA LEU A 122 19.72 5.78 -14.09
C LEU A 122 18.88 4.77 -14.90
N GLY A 123 17.73 5.20 -15.42
CA GLY A 123 16.80 4.38 -16.21
C GLY A 123 15.50 4.04 -15.48
N ILE A 124 15.32 4.58 -14.28
CA ILE A 124 14.11 4.57 -13.47
C ILE A 124 13.98 5.93 -12.76
N GLY A 125 12.78 6.45 -12.60
CA GLY A 125 12.58 7.68 -11.83
C GLY A 125 13.06 7.51 -10.38
N ASN A 126 13.59 8.56 -9.78
CA ASN A 126 14.16 8.54 -8.45
C ASN A 126 13.48 9.53 -7.48
N PHE A 127 13.88 9.54 -6.21
CA PHE A 127 13.27 10.41 -5.20
C PHE A 127 13.50 11.91 -5.48
N SER A 128 14.57 12.30 -6.16
CA SER A 128 14.76 13.70 -6.57
C SER A 128 13.85 14.08 -7.73
N ASP A 129 13.60 13.17 -8.67
CA ASP A 129 12.59 13.37 -9.73
C ASP A 129 11.20 13.57 -9.11
N LEU A 130 10.85 12.74 -8.11
CA LEU A 130 9.58 12.84 -7.39
C LEU A 130 9.46 14.17 -6.61
N ALA A 131 10.53 14.61 -5.96
CA ALA A 131 10.58 15.89 -5.24
C ALA A 131 10.41 17.08 -6.20
N GLN A 132 11.09 17.03 -7.35
CA GLN A 132 10.97 18.06 -8.38
C GLN A 132 9.55 18.12 -8.96
N LEU A 133 8.96 16.96 -9.23
CA LEU A 133 7.57 16.88 -9.70
C LEU A 133 6.61 17.46 -8.66
N GLY A 134 6.80 17.12 -7.38
CA GLY A 134 6.04 17.68 -6.27
C GLY A 134 6.15 19.20 -6.21
N HIS A 135 7.35 19.73 -6.40
CA HIS A 135 7.57 21.18 -6.46
C HIS A 135 6.81 21.83 -7.64
N ILE A 136 6.90 21.26 -8.83
CA ILE A 136 6.21 21.78 -10.03
C ILE A 136 4.69 21.76 -9.82
N LEU A 137 4.12 20.63 -9.42
CA LEU A 137 2.68 20.47 -9.25
C LEU A 137 2.13 21.36 -8.13
N GLY A 138 2.83 21.48 -7.00
CA GLY A 138 2.42 22.34 -5.88
C GLY A 138 2.40 23.82 -6.28
N ARG A 139 3.40 24.28 -7.03
CA ARG A 139 3.42 25.65 -7.59
C ARG A 139 2.29 25.90 -8.59
N ASN A 140 1.72 24.88 -9.19
CA ASN A 140 0.56 24.96 -10.07
C ASN A 140 -0.78 24.69 -9.34
N GLY A 141 -0.79 24.66 -8.01
CA GLY A 141 -2.00 24.57 -7.20
C GLY A 141 -2.47 23.15 -6.86
N ALA A 142 -1.72 22.11 -7.21
CA ALA A 142 -2.01 20.77 -6.75
C ALA A 142 -1.80 20.68 -5.23
N GLY A 143 -2.70 19.99 -4.53
CA GLY A 143 -2.57 19.77 -3.09
C GLY A 143 -2.02 18.39 -2.72
N ILE A 144 -1.88 17.48 -3.69
CA ILE A 144 -1.48 16.09 -3.47
C ILE A 144 -0.73 15.55 -4.69
N LEU A 145 0.31 14.76 -4.46
CA LEU A 145 1.04 13.99 -5.48
C LEU A 145 1.00 12.51 -5.11
N GLY A 146 0.32 11.70 -5.92
CA GLY A 146 0.26 10.25 -5.73
C GLY A 146 1.45 9.52 -6.36
N VAL A 147 1.83 8.40 -5.75
CA VAL A 147 2.89 7.54 -6.29
C VAL A 147 2.54 6.06 -6.10
N ASN A 148 2.98 5.21 -7.03
CA ASN A 148 2.89 3.75 -6.90
C ASN A 148 3.53 3.25 -5.60
N PRO A 149 3.27 1.99 -5.16
CA PRO A 149 3.97 1.42 -4.02
C PRO A 149 5.49 1.53 -4.17
N LEU A 150 6.14 2.17 -3.18
CA LEU A 150 7.60 2.35 -3.15
C LEU A 150 8.31 1.23 -2.37
N HIS A 151 7.63 0.13 -2.18
CA HIS A 151 8.05 -1.02 -1.39
C HIS A 151 9.32 -1.67 -1.91
N ALA A 152 10.08 -2.28 -0.98
CA ALA A 152 11.27 -3.05 -1.35
C ALA A 152 10.92 -4.19 -2.30
N MET A 153 11.69 -4.29 -3.37
CA MET A 153 11.58 -5.34 -4.38
C MET A 153 12.76 -6.32 -4.25
N ARG A 154 12.65 -7.48 -4.86
CA ARG A 154 13.72 -8.47 -4.88
C ARG A 154 14.78 -8.09 -5.89
N ASP A 155 16.01 -7.86 -5.42
CA ASP A 155 17.18 -7.55 -6.26
C ASP A 155 17.79 -8.80 -6.93
N ASP A 156 17.51 -9.98 -6.40
CA ASP A 156 17.92 -11.27 -6.99
C ASP A 156 16.99 -11.76 -8.10
N GLN A 157 15.87 -11.07 -8.34
CA GLN A 157 14.87 -11.37 -9.38
C GLN A 157 14.31 -10.07 -9.97
N PRO A 158 15.16 -9.29 -10.65
CA PRO A 158 14.76 -7.97 -11.17
C PRO A 158 13.64 -8.02 -12.22
N GLU A 159 13.37 -9.19 -12.80
CA GLU A 159 12.24 -9.42 -13.72
C GLU A 159 10.88 -9.39 -13.02
N ASN A 160 10.81 -9.62 -11.72
CA ASN A 160 9.60 -9.49 -10.92
C ASN A 160 9.39 -8.03 -10.51
N ALA A 161 8.94 -7.21 -11.44
CA ALA A 161 8.93 -5.75 -11.30
C ALA A 161 7.64 -5.17 -10.72
N SER A 162 6.57 -5.99 -10.51
CA SER A 162 5.30 -5.47 -10.01
C SER A 162 5.41 -4.89 -8.59
N PRO A 163 5.19 -3.58 -8.38
CA PRO A 163 5.27 -2.98 -7.06
C PRO A 163 4.16 -3.46 -6.12
N TYR A 164 3.15 -4.17 -6.65
CA TYR A 164 2.06 -4.77 -5.88
C TYR A 164 2.34 -6.20 -5.41
N GLU A 165 3.47 -6.81 -5.83
CA GLU A 165 4.01 -8.07 -5.27
C GLU A 165 5.40 -7.82 -4.61
N PRO A 166 5.51 -6.92 -3.62
CA PRO A 166 6.78 -6.52 -3.07
C PRO A 166 7.44 -7.61 -2.21
N ASP A 167 8.74 -7.49 -2.04
CA ASP A 167 9.53 -8.26 -1.06
C ASP A 167 9.13 -7.92 0.38
N SER A 168 8.95 -6.63 0.65
CA SER A 168 8.53 -6.11 1.94
C SER A 168 7.78 -4.79 1.81
N ARG A 169 6.66 -4.66 2.53
CA ARG A 169 5.90 -3.41 2.67
C ARG A 169 6.44 -2.47 3.77
N MET A 170 7.42 -2.93 4.53
CA MET A 170 8.02 -2.17 5.65
C MET A 170 9.25 -1.36 5.22
N PHE A 171 9.83 -1.64 4.06
CA PHE A 171 11.06 -1.06 3.56
C PHE A 171 10.90 -0.55 2.14
N PHE A 172 11.77 0.38 1.73
CA PHE A 172 11.74 1.01 0.42
C PHE A 172 12.55 0.25 -0.62
N ASN A 173 12.14 0.37 -1.88
CA ASN A 173 12.96 -0.02 -3.00
C ASN A 173 14.10 1.00 -3.18
N TYR A 174 15.32 0.59 -2.84
CA TYR A 174 16.49 1.47 -2.90
C TYR A 174 16.93 1.83 -4.32
N LEU A 175 16.36 1.19 -5.35
CA LEU A 175 16.59 1.59 -6.75
C LEU A 175 16.04 3.00 -7.05
N TYR A 176 15.10 3.50 -6.26
CA TYR A 176 14.61 4.88 -6.35
C TYR A 176 15.54 5.93 -5.71
N LEU A 177 16.70 5.54 -5.19
CA LEU A 177 17.67 6.50 -4.68
C LEU A 177 18.23 7.38 -5.81
N ASP A 178 18.21 8.68 -5.58
CA ASP A 178 19.12 9.58 -6.29
C ASP A 178 20.52 9.43 -5.70
N VAL A 179 21.37 8.71 -6.39
CA VAL A 179 22.74 8.45 -5.94
C VAL A 179 23.58 9.73 -5.82
N THR A 180 23.23 10.77 -6.60
CA THR A 180 23.92 12.07 -6.58
C THR A 180 23.52 12.93 -5.38
N ALA A 181 22.36 12.66 -4.77
CA ALA A 181 21.88 13.33 -3.57
C ALA A 181 22.59 12.83 -2.29
N ILE A 182 23.24 11.66 -2.33
CA ILE A 182 23.98 11.07 -1.21
C ILE A 182 25.16 11.96 -0.83
N LYS A 183 25.38 12.17 0.46
CA LYS A 183 26.44 13.05 0.95
C LYS A 183 27.82 12.58 0.55
N GLU A 184 28.11 11.28 0.69
CA GLU A 184 29.39 10.67 0.31
C GLU A 184 29.70 10.84 -1.17
N PHE A 185 28.69 10.84 -2.04
CA PHE A 185 28.83 11.19 -3.45
C PHE A 185 29.28 12.65 -3.61
N LYS A 186 28.62 13.60 -2.93
CA LYS A 186 28.91 15.03 -3.01
C LYS A 186 30.30 15.37 -2.48
N ASP A 187 30.74 14.67 -1.45
CA ASP A 187 32.01 14.93 -0.76
C ASP A 187 33.22 14.18 -1.36
N SER A 188 33.00 13.20 -2.27
CA SER A 188 34.09 12.39 -2.86
C SER A 188 34.33 12.74 -4.32
N PRO A 189 35.49 13.38 -4.64
CA PRO A 189 35.90 13.63 -6.03
C PRO A 189 36.05 12.33 -6.85
N GLU A 190 36.51 11.24 -6.23
CA GLU A 190 36.72 9.96 -6.90
C GLU A 190 35.39 9.33 -7.33
N ILE A 191 34.36 9.34 -6.46
CA ILE A 191 33.05 8.79 -6.78
C ILE A 191 32.41 9.63 -7.88
N ARG A 192 32.51 10.97 -7.80
CA ARG A 192 32.00 11.85 -8.86
C ARG A 192 32.74 11.63 -10.19
N ALA A 193 34.08 11.48 -10.16
CA ALA A 193 34.85 11.21 -11.38
C ALA A 193 34.42 9.88 -12.03
N TYR A 194 34.18 8.83 -11.22
CA TYR A 194 33.70 7.56 -11.72
C TYR A 194 32.29 7.71 -12.33
N TYR A 195 31.37 8.37 -11.64
CA TYR A 195 30.01 8.61 -12.13
C TYR A 195 30.01 9.42 -13.44
N HIS A 196 30.88 10.45 -13.56
CA HIS A 196 30.98 11.26 -14.78
C HIS A 196 31.91 10.65 -15.83
N SER A 197 32.46 9.46 -15.61
CA SER A 197 33.25 8.78 -16.64
C SER A 197 32.37 8.49 -17.87
N LYS A 198 33.01 8.53 -19.05
CA LYS A 198 32.29 8.25 -20.30
C LYS A 198 31.64 6.88 -20.28
N GLU A 199 32.33 5.87 -19.73
CA GLU A 199 31.82 4.50 -19.65
C GLU A 199 30.51 4.42 -18.83
N PHE A 200 30.51 5.00 -17.63
CA PHE A 200 29.32 5.00 -16.76
C PHE A 200 28.18 5.79 -17.41
N GLN A 201 28.44 6.99 -17.92
CA GLN A 201 27.41 7.84 -18.53
C GLN A 201 26.83 7.23 -19.81
N ASP A 202 27.65 6.56 -20.62
CA ASP A 202 27.17 5.85 -21.82
C ASP A 202 26.24 4.66 -21.44
N ARG A 203 26.55 3.93 -20.35
CA ARG A 203 25.68 2.86 -19.81
C ARG A 203 24.35 3.45 -19.33
N ALA A 204 24.39 4.47 -18.50
CA ALA A 204 23.20 5.14 -17.97
C ALA A 204 22.32 5.74 -19.09
N ALA A 205 22.94 6.40 -20.10
CA ALA A 205 22.23 6.97 -21.24
C ALA A 205 21.56 5.90 -22.11
N ARG A 206 22.20 4.76 -22.33
CA ARG A 206 21.59 3.63 -23.04
C ARG A 206 20.39 3.07 -22.27
N ASN A 207 20.52 2.97 -20.94
CA ASN A 207 19.45 2.46 -20.10
C ASN A 207 18.23 3.38 -20.10
N ARG A 208 18.42 4.71 -19.98
CA ARG A 208 17.33 5.70 -20.06
C ARG A 208 16.56 5.72 -21.39
N ARG A 209 17.17 5.26 -22.48
CA ARG A 209 16.54 5.23 -23.82
C ARG A 209 15.75 3.97 -24.11
N LYS A 210 15.76 2.99 -23.18
CA LYS A 210 14.96 1.77 -23.36
C LYS A 210 13.47 2.09 -23.28
N THR A 211 12.68 1.43 -24.10
CA THR A 211 11.22 1.55 -24.10
C THR A 211 10.63 1.07 -22.78
N TYR A 212 11.25 0.06 -22.18
CA TYR A 212 10.86 -0.52 -20.90
C TYR A 212 12.00 -0.42 -19.89
N VAL A 213 11.63 -0.33 -18.61
CA VAL A 213 12.62 -0.27 -17.52
C VAL A 213 13.42 -1.57 -17.48
N ASP A 214 14.72 -1.47 -17.59
CA ASP A 214 15.64 -2.57 -17.34
C ASP A 214 16.11 -2.52 -15.88
N TYR A 215 15.39 -3.24 -15.03
CA TYR A 215 15.66 -3.26 -13.59
C TYR A 215 17.04 -3.85 -13.26
N ALA A 216 17.51 -4.85 -14.03
CA ALA A 216 18.82 -5.45 -13.80
C ALA A 216 19.96 -4.45 -14.05
N VAL A 217 19.95 -3.76 -15.20
CA VAL A 217 20.95 -2.73 -15.51
C VAL A 217 20.84 -1.54 -14.57
N THR A 218 19.61 -1.14 -14.21
CA THR A 218 19.40 -0.06 -13.25
C THR A 218 20.02 -0.41 -11.90
N GLN A 219 19.80 -1.64 -11.43
CA GLN A 219 20.36 -2.13 -10.16
C GLN A 219 21.90 -2.10 -10.19
N GLU A 220 22.54 -2.61 -11.26
CA GLU A 220 24.00 -2.55 -11.40
C GLU A 220 24.51 -1.11 -11.29
N LEU A 221 23.87 -0.16 -11.98
CA LEU A 221 24.27 1.25 -11.96
C LEU A 221 24.08 1.88 -10.56
N VAL A 222 23.00 1.58 -9.88
CA VAL A 222 22.73 2.07 -8.52
C VAL A 222 23.72 1.45 -7.53
N ASP A 223 23.89 0.12 -7.57
CA ASP A 223 24.80 -0.62 -6.68
C ASP A 223 26.24 -0.12 -6.82
N ASP A 224 26.72 0.13 -8.04
CA ASP A 224 28.07 0.66 -8.30
C ASP A 224 28.37 1.95 -7.51
N ILE A 225 27.42 2.86 -7.44
CA ILE A 225 27.61 4.15 -6.77
C ILE A 225 27.31 4.04 -5.28
N VAL A 226 26.18 3.41 -4.90
CA VAL A 226 25.77 3.31 -3.49
C VAL A 226 26.79 2.51 -2.68
N TRP A 227 27.40 1.45 -3.28
CA TRP A 227 28.45 0.69 -2.63
C TRP A 227 29.70 1.54 -2.35
N LYS A 228 30.14 2.34 -3.32
CA LYS A 228 31.28 3.27 -3.12
C LYS A 228 30.97 4.32 -2.04
N CYS A 229 29.75 4.85 -2.02
CA CYS A 229 29.28 5.77 -0.98
C CYS A 229 29.31 5.09 0.39
N PHE A 230 28.79 3.87 0.50
CA PHE A 230 28.80 3.08 1.72
C PHE A 230 30.23 2.80 2.23
N GLN A 231 31.15 2.42 1.36
CA GLN A 231 32.56 2.21 1.76
C GLN A 231 33.17 3.51 2.32
N LYS A 232 32.92 4.65 1.68
CA LYS A 232 33.38 5.97 2.15
C LYS A 232 32.76 6.33 3.49
N PHE A 233 31.45 6.08 3.67
CA PHE A 233 30.72 6.28 4.91
C PHE A 233 31.32 5.46 6.06
N CYS A 234 31.60 4.18 5.84
CA CYS A 234 32.17 3.28 6.85
C CYS A 234 33.62 3.62 7.22
N ALA A 235 34.36 4.32 6.36
CA ALA A 235 35.75 4.69 6.63
C ALA A 235 35.90 5.66 7.81
N ASN A 236 34.86 6.43 8.16
CA ASN A 236 34.87 7.35 9.29
C ASN A 236 33.64 7.24 10.18
N LYS A 237 33.72 6.36 11.17
CA LYS A 237 32.62 6.09 12.13
C LYS A 237 32.45 7.18 13.21
N LYS A 238 33.23 8.26 13.19
CA LYS A 238 33.16 9.34 14.19
C LYS A 238 32.29 10.52 13.72
N THR A 239 31.72 10.47 12.54
CA THR A 239 30.86 11.54 11.99
C THR A 239 29.50 11.59 12.67
N GLU A 240 28.86 12.76 12.67
CA GLU A 240 27.46 12.89 13.12
C GLU A 240 26.49 12.05 12.27
N ASP A 241 26.75 11.90 10.98
CA ASP A 241 25.96 11.06 10.10
C ASP A 241 26.04 9.57 10.49
N TYR A 242 27.23 9.11 10.91
CA TYR A 242 27.36 7.74 11.42
C TYR A 242 26.58 7.54 12.75
N LYS A 243 26.54 8.54 13.62
CA LYS A 243 25.71 8.50 14.84
C LYS A 243 24.21 8.47 14.49
N ARG A 244 23.77 9.32 13.54
CA ARG A 244 22.38 9.31 13.04
C ARG A 244 22.01 7.95 12.45
N PHE A 245 22.92 7.34 11.69
CA PHE A 245 22.72 5.99 11.17
C PHE A 245 22.58 4.95 12.29
N CYS A 246 23.40 5.01 13.35
CA CYS A 246 23.26 4.11 14.51
C CYS A 246 21.88 4.31 15.17
N VAL A 247 21.44 5.54 15.41
CA VAL A 247 20.11 5.85 15.96
C VAL A 247 18.99 5.30 15.05
N PHE A 248 19.15 5.42 13.73
CA PHE A 248 18.21 4.82 12.79
C PHE A 248 18.19 3.28 12.91
N CYS A 249 19.34 2.63 12.99
CA CYS A 249 19.43 1.18 13.17
C CYS A 249 18.79 0.74 14.50
N ASP A 250 19.05 1.45 15.59
CA ASP A 250 18.50 1.14 16.92
C ASP A 250 16.96 1.32 16.92
N LYS A 251 16.46 2.39 16.29
CA LYS A 251 15.03 2.66 16.19
C LYS A 251 14.28 1.57 15.42
N HIS A 252 14.84 1.10 14.31
CA HIS A 252 14.22 0.07 13.47
C HIS A 252 14.54 -1.36 13.96
N GLY A 253 15.53 -1.52 14.83
CA GLY A 253 15.85 -2.70 15.61
C GLY A 253 15.89 -4.00 14.81
N GLU A 254 15.24 -5.02 15.35
CA GLU A 254 15.25 -6.38 14.81
C GLU A 254 14.64 -6.48 13.39
N ALA A 255 13.64 -5.68 13.07
CA ALA A 255 13.00 -5.72 11.75
C ALA A 255 13.98 -5.32 10.65
N LEU A 256 14.76 -4.23 10.85
CA LEU A 256 15.78 -3.79 9.91
C LEU A 256 16.95 -4.77 9.83
N GLU A 257 17.37 -5.34 10.97
CA GLU A 257 18.43 -6.35 11.00
C GLU A 257 18.02 -7.57 10.17
N LYS A 258 16.83 -8.14 10.44
CA LYS A 258 16.31 -9.32 9.71
C LYS A 258 16.14 -9.03 8.22
N TYR A 259 15.66 -7.83 7.86
CA TYR A 259 15.54 -7.43 6.45
C TYR A 259 16.90 -7.42 5.77
N ALA A 260 17.88 -6.76 6.37
CA ALA A 260 19.23 -6.68 5.81
C ALA A 260 19.91 -8.06 5.70
N VAL A 261 19.68 -8.94 6.69
CA VAL A 261 20.15 -10.34 6.65
C VAL A 261 19.49 -11.11 5.52
N PHE A 262 18.17 -11.00 5.35
CA PHE A 262 17.46 -11.66 4.26
C PHE A 262 17.99 -11.21 2.89
N ARG A 263 18.22 -9.92 2.71
CA ARG A 263 18.76 -9.35 1.46
C ARG A 263 20.17 -9.88 1.17
N ALA A 264 21.04 -9.90 2.18
CA ALA A 264 22.39 -10.44 2.05
C ALA A 264 22.37 -11.96 1.75
N LEU A 265 21.47 -12.70 2.38
CA LEU A 265 21.26 -14.14 2.09
C LEU A 265 20.74 -14.36 0.67
N SER A 266 19.73 -13.58 0.24
CA SER A 266 19.19 -13.69 -1.13
C SER A 266 20.27 -13.48 -2.18
N ARG A 267 21.10 -12.44 -1.99
CA ARG A 267 22.27 -12.19 -2.86
C ARG A 267 23.24 -13.38 -2.86
N TYR A 268 23.62 -13.89 -1.69
CA TYR A 268 24.50 -15.05 -1.56
C TYR A 268 23.92 -16.30 -2.23
N MET A 269 22.62 -16.53 -2.10
CA MET A 269 21.94 -17.68 -2.71
C MET A 269 21.82 -17.53 -4.23
N ALA A 270 21.66 -16.32 -4.74
CA ALA A 270 21.62 -16.07 -6.19
C ALA A 270 22.94 -16.42 -6.90
N GLU A 271 24.05 -16.39 -6.18
CA GLU A 271 25.39 -16.79 -6.71
C GLU A 271 25.56 -18.33 -6.79
N GLN A 272 24.68 -19.12 -6.14
CA GLN A 272 24.73 -20.57 -6.18
C GLN A 272 24.28 -21.11 -7.55
N LYS A 273 24.71 -22.34 -7.90
CA LYS A 273 24.32 -22.96 -9.16
C LYS A 273 23.77 -24.38 -8.92
N PRO A 274 22.48 -24.65 -9.23
CA PRO A 274 21.48 -23.69 -9.70
C PRO A 274 21.05 -22.71 -8.61
N ALA A 275 20.75 -21.47 -8.99
CA ALA A 275 20.25 -20.46 -8.05
C ALA A 275 18.83 -20.81 -7.61
N PRO A 276 18.53 -20.82 -6.30
CA PRO A 276 17.18 -21.05 -5.81
C PRO A 276 16.30 -19.83 -6.07
N VAL A 277 15.11 -20.08 -6.61
CA VAL A 277 14.13 -19.04 -6.96
C VAL A 277 13.42 -18.45 -5.73
N ALA A 278 13.41 -19.19 -4.61
CA ALA A 278 12.69 -18.79 -3.40
C ALA A 278 13.42 -19.29 -2.14
N TRP A 279 13.25 -18.58 -1.02
CA TRP A 279 13.85 -18.95 0.25
C TRP A 279 13.41 -20.34 0.75
N GLN A 280 12.24 -20.83 0.34
CA GLN A 280 11.78 -22.19 0.62
C GLN A 280 12.66 -23.27 -0.02
N GLN A 281 13.45 -22.91 -1.04
CA GLN A 281 14.39 -23.80 -1.73
C GLN A 281 15.83 -23.67 -1.20
N TRP A 282 16.09 -22.69 -0.30
CA TRP A 282 17.40 -22.56 0.34
C TRP A 282 17.74 -23.83 1.15
N PRO A 283 19.00 -24.10 1.44
CA PRO A 283 19.36 -25.11 2.40
C PRO A 283 18.59 -24.93 3.72
N GLU A 284 18.14 -26.01 4.34
CA GLU A 284 17.25 -25.98 5.53
C GLU A 284 17.78 -25.06 6.63
N ALA A 285 19.09 -25.06 6.83
CA ALA A 285 19.80 -24.22 7.80
C ALA A 285 19.53 -22.71 7.63
N TYR A 286 19.19 -22.24 6.44
CA TYR A 286 18.95 -20.81 6.14
C TYR A 286 17.47 -20.45 6.00
N ARG A 287 16.57 -21.43 6.06
CA ARG A 287 15.13 -21.19 5.98
C ARG A 287 14.56 -20.58 7.26
N ASN A 288 15.16 -20.88 8.41
CA ASN A 288 14.75 -20.33 9.70
C ASN A 288 15.58 -19.06 10.02
N PRO A 289 14.96 -17.86 10.11
CA PRO A 289 15.67 -16.62 10.42
C PRO A 289 16.44 -16.63 11.75
N ASN A 290 16.07 -17.52 12.66
CA ASN A 290 16.67 -17.61 14.00
C ASN A 290 17.67 -18.78 14.14
N SER A 291 18.03 -19.47 13.05
CA SER A 291 18.97 -20.60 13.10
C SER A 291 20.39 -20.16 13.49
N PRO A 292 21.21 -21.06 14.07
CA PRO A 292 22.63 -20.79 14.32
C PRO A 292 23.40 -20.43 13.05
N GLU A 293 23.05 -21.06 11.92
CA GLU A 293 23.71 -20.85 10.63
C GLU A 293 23.41 -19.46 10.07
N VAL A 294 22.19 -18.95 10.20
CA VAL A 294 21.85 -17.57 9.85
C VAL A 294 22.63 -16.61 10.73
N ARG A 295 22.78 -16.88 12.02
CA ARG A 295 23.61 -16.05 12.92
C ARG A 295 25.10 -16.07 12.53
N THR A 296 25.62 -17.22 12.15
CA THR A 296 26.99 -17.35 11.63
C THR A 296 27.18 -16.58 10.33
N PHE A 297 26.24 -16.72 9.39
CA PHE A 297 26.23 -15.95 8.15
C PHE A 297 26.19 -14.45 8.42
N GLN A 298 25.36 -14.00 9.35
CA GLN A 298 25.24 -12.61 9.74
C GLN A 298 26.55 -12.03 10.27
N GLN A 299 27.30 -12.80 11.05
CA GLN A 299 28.61 -12.38 11.55
C GLN A 299 29.65 -12.26 10.41
N ALA A 300 29.64 -13.21 9.48
CA ALA A 300 30.59 -13.27 8.36
C ALA A 300 30.31 -12.23 7.24
N ASN A 301 29.06 -11.76 7.11
CA ASN A 301 28.62 -10.90 5.99
C ASN A 301 28.16 -9.50 6.45
N ARG A 302 28.80 -8.96 7.48
CA ARG A 302 28.45 -7.67 8.08
C ARG A 302 28.44 -6.50 7.09
N ASP A 303 29.33 -6.51 6.13
CA ASP A 303 29.43 -5.41 5.15
C ASP A 303 28.19 -5.35 4.26
N TRP A 304 27.70 -6.48 3.74
CA TRP A 304 26.48 -6.53 2.95
C TRP A 304 25.25 -6.20 3.78
N ILE A 305 25.16 -6.70 5.01
CA ILE A 305 24.06 -6.38 5.92
C ILE A 305 24.04 -4.88 6.22
N ASN A 306 25.18 -4.28 6.52
CA ASN A 306 25.26 -2.85 6.78
C ASN A 306 25.03 -2.01 5.52
N PHE A 307 25.36 -2.51 4.34
CA PHE A 307 25.04 -1.90 3.05
C PHE A 307 23.51 -1.77 2.88
N TYR A 308 22.75 -2.84 3.10
CA TYR A 308 21.28 -2.77 3.00
C TYR A 308 20.67 -1.87 4.07
N LYS A 309 21.21 -1.83 5.28
CA LYS A 309 20.77 -0.86 6.29
C LYS A 309 21.07 0.58 5.88
N TYR A 310 22.26 0.83 5.36
CA TYR A 310 22.66 2.14 4.85
C TYR A 310 21.78 2.59 3.68
N SER A 311 21.47 1.69 2.75
CA SER A 311 20.57 1.98 1.63
C SER A 311 19.17 2.37 2.11
N GLN A 312 18.62 1.68 3.13
CA GLN A 312 17.35 2.06 3.74
C GLN A 312 17.42 3.41 4.46
N TRP A 313 18.51 3.69 5.18
CA TRP A 313 18.70 4.99 5.80
C TRP A 313 18.73 6.13 4.77
N GLN A 314 19.39 5.93 3.63
CA GLN A 314 19.38 6.90 2.52
C GLN A 314 17.97 7.07 1.91
N CYS A 315 17.19 5.99 1.77
CA CYS A 315 15.81 6.08 1.32
C CYS A 315 14.97 6.95 2.28
N TYR A 316 15.12 6.74 3.59
CA TYR A 316 14.41 7.53 4.61
C TYR A 316 14.75 9.02 4.54
N ASP A 317 16.03 9.36 4.40
CA ASP A 317 16.49 10.75 4.27
C ASP A 317 15.94 11.41 3.00
N GLN A 318 15.93 10.70 1.88
CA GLN A 318 15.42 11.23 0.62
C GLN A 318 13.88 11.31 0.59
N MET A 319 13.17 10.34 1.13
CA MET A 319 11.70 10.38 1.23
C MET A 319 11.21 11.53 2.11
N GLN A 320 11.90 11.83 3.21
CA GLN A 320 11.60 13.00 4.01
C GLN A 320 11.69 14.29 3.16
N LYS A 321 12.74 14.42 2.36
CA LYS A 321 12.94 15.57 1.47
C LYS A 321 11.85 15.67 0.39
N VAL A 322 11.36 14.54 -0.12
CA VAL A 322 10.22 14.53 -1.06
C VAL A 322 8.99 15.16 -0.42
N GLN A 323 8.59 14.71 0.77
CA GLN A 323 7.43 15.25 1.46
C GLN A 323 7.63 16.74 1.80
N GLU A 324 8.81 17.12 2.26
CA GLU A 324 9.16 18.52 2.54
C GLU A 324 9.06 19.38 1.27
N ALA A 325 9.57 18.91 0.13
CA ALA A 325 9.47 19.62 -1.15
C ALA A 325 8.00 19.83 -1.59
N CYS A 326 7.17 18.81 -1.45
CA CYS A 326 5.74 18.90 -1.71
C CYS A 326 5.07 19.97 -0.83
N LEU A 327 5.28 19.90 0.47
CA LEU A 327 4.65 20.84 1.43
C LEU A 327 5.15 22.28 1.23
N ASN A 328 6.46 22.48 1.02
CA ASN A 328 7.07 23.79 0.79
C ASN A 328 6.63 24.43 -0.53
N SER A 329 6.15 23.63 -1.50
CA SER A 329 5.58 24.15 -2.75
C SER A 329 4.14 24.61 -2.64
N GLY A 330 3.49 24.44 -1.47
CA GLY A 330 2.12 24.87 -1.18
C GLY A 330 1.09 23.73 -1.16
N MET A 331 1.49 22.49 -1.35
CA MET A 331 0.58 21.34 -1.24
C MET A 331 0.05 21.22 0.19
N LYS A 332 -1.26 21.03 0.35
CA LYS A 332 -1.90 20.84 1.66
C LYS A 332 -1.62 19.45 2.24
N ILE A 333 -1.63 18.44 1.38
CA ILE A 333 -1.45 17.02 1.74
C ILE A 333 0.01 16.63 1.49
N GLY A 334 0.56 16.99 0.32
CA GLY A 334 1.88 16.54 -0.12
C GLY A 334 1.83 15.16 -0.76
N LEU A 335 2.74 14.28 -0.36
CA LEU A 335 2.84 12.94 -0.95
C LEU A 335 1.67 12.05 -0.52
N TYR A 336 1.20 11.27 -1.48
CA TYR A 336 0.20 10.21 -1.35
C TYR A 336 0.86 8.89 -1.72
N THR A 337 1.12 8.04 -0.73
CA THR A 337 1.72 6.71 -0.88
C THR A 337 0.67 5.63 -1.10
N ASP A 338 1.06 4.51 -1.68
CA ASP A 338 0.20 3.36 -1.91
C ASP A 338 0.72 2.14 -1.15
N ASN A 339 -0.12 1.51 -0.34
CA ASN A 339 0.20 0.33 0.45
C ASN A 339 -0.41 -0.92 -0.19
N ALA A 340 0.42 -1.80 -0.74
CA ALA A 340 0.00 -3.03 -1.39
C ALA A 340 -0.77 -3.98 -0.44
N VAL A 341 -1.68 -4.77 -1.00
CA VAL A 341 -2.51 -5.76 -0.27
C VAL A 341 -1.68 -6.71 0.56
N GLY A 342 -0.60 -7.22 -0.02
CA GLY A 342 0.28 -8.20 0.60
C GLY A 342 1.70 -8.10 0.07
N SER A 343 2.56 -8.97 0.57
CA SER A 343 3.92 -9.16 0.07
C SER A 343 4.07 -10.52 -0.60
N SER A 344 5.14 -10.67 -1.39
CA SER A 344 5.46 -11.92 -2.06
C SER A 344 5.68 -13.06 -1.05
N ARG A 345 5.11 -14.22 -1.33
CA ARG A 345 5.36 -15.45 -0.56
C ARG A 345 6.84 -15.88 -0.56
N ARG A 346 7.61 -15.37 -1.51
CA ARG A 346 9.05 -15.64 -1.66
C ARG A 346 9.91 -14.57 -1.01
N GLY A 347 9.28 -13.52 -0.45
CA GLY A 347 9.92 -12.33 0.07
C GLY A 347 10.26 -12.38 1.56
N PHE A 348 10.82 -11.27 2.01
CA PHE A 348 11.28 -11.04 3.38
C PHE A 348 10.20 -11.26 4.43
N GLU A 349 8.99 -10.71 4.22
CA GLU A 349 7.93 -10.82 5.25
C GLU A 349 7.58 -12.29 5.51
N ALA A 350 7.50 -13.12 4.45
CA ALA A 350 7.23 -14.55 4.58
C ALA A 350 8.35 -15.31 5.30
N TRP A 351 9.60 -14.95 5.04
CA TRP A 351 10.76 -15.57 5.68
C TRP A 351 10.89 -15.13 7.14
N SER A 352 10.69 -13.86 7.43
CA SER A 352 10.89 -13.28 8.76
C SER A 352 9.78 -13.63 9.75
N TYR A 353 8.53 -13.66 9.28
CA TYR A 353 7.33 -13.87 10.11
C TYR A 353 6.66 -15.21 9.81
N GLN A 354 7.43 -16.31 9.85
CA GLN A 354 6.90 -17.66 9.59
C GLN A 354 5.75 -18.00 10.56
N GLY A 355 4.65 -18.52 9.98
CA GLY A 355 3.43 -18.84 10.73
C GLY A 355 2.44 -17.68 10.89
N LEU A 356 2.86 -16.43 10.61
CA LEU A 356 1.97 -15.27 10.65
C LEU A 356 1.06 -15.19 9.41
N PHE A 357 1.51 -15.73 8.28
CA PHE A 357 0.76 -15.72 7.02
C PHE A 357 0.11 -17.06 6.71
N LEU A 358 -1.00 -17.00 5.98
CA LEU A 358 -1.69 -18.19 5.49
C LEU A 358 -0.89 -18.85 4.34
N LYS A 359 -0.95 -20.18 4.26
CA LYS A 359 -0.41 -20.94 3.12
C LYS A 359 -1.36 -20.87 1.92
N ALA A 360 -1.70 -19.66 1.52
CA ALA A 360 -2.63 -19.34 0.45
C ALA A 360 -2.22 -18.02 -0.19
N ALA A 361 -2.66 -17.76 -1.40
CA ALA A 361 -2.46 -16.49 -2.08
C ALA A 361 -3.74 -15.65 -2.01
N ALA A 362 -3.60 -14.34 -1.83
CA ALA A 362 -4.71 -13.42 -1.98
C ALA A 362 -5.13 -13.28 -3.43
N GLY A 363 -6.40 -12.99 -3.66
CA GLY A 363 -6.97 -12.85 -5.00
C GLY A 363 -8.40 -12.35 -4.97
N ALA A 364 -9.11 -12.58 -6.06
CA ALA A 364 -10.54 -12.28 -6.19
C ALA A 364 -11.30 -13.48 -6.76
N PRO A 365 -12.54 -13.71 -6.31
CA PRO A 365 -13.40 -14.74 -6.89
C PRO A 365 -13.75 -14.42 -8.35
N PRO A 366 -14.23 -15.41 -9.13
CA PRO A 366 -14.79 -15.14 -10.44
C PRO A 366 -15.91 -14.08 -10.39
N ASP A 367 -15.84 -13.13 -11.30
CA ASP A 367 -16.84 -12.08 -11.45
C ASP A 367 -17.07 -11.70 -12.94
N VAL A 368 -17.87 -10.66 -13.19
CA VAL A 368 -18.18 -10.17 -14.54
C VAL A 368 -16.92 -9.61 -15.23
N LEU A 369 -15.97 -9.06 -14.47
CA LEU A 369 -14.73 -8.48 -14.99
C LEU A 369 -13.66 -9.55 -15.24
N SER A 370 -13.65 -10.61 -14.44
CA SER A 370 -12.72 -11.73 -14.53
C SER A 370 -13.44 -13.06 -14.28
N GLN A 371 -13.93 -13.70 -15.33
CA GLN A 371 -14.66 -14.98 -15.26
C GLN A 371 -13.82 -16.13 -14.67
N GLY A 372 -12.51 -16.02 -14.70
CA GLY A 372 -11.57 -16.99 -14.12
C GLY A 372 -11.25 -16.73 -12.66
N GLY A 373 -11.65 -15.57 -12.13
CA GLY A 373 -11.10 -15.03 -10.89
C GLY A 373 -9.67 -14.53 -11.07
N GLN A 374 -9.06 -14.05 -9.99
CA GLN A 374 -7.70 -13.50 -10.00
C GLN A 374 -6.88 -14.10 -8.87
N ASN A 375 -5.62 -14.41 -9.15
CA ASN A 375 -4.62 -14.78 -8.15
C ASN A 375 -3.51 -13.71 -8.19
N TRP A 376 -3.42 -12.91 -7.13
CA TRP A 376 -2.46 -11.79 -7.06
C TRP A 376 -1.05 -12.24 -6.65
N GLY A 377 -0.90 -13.49 -6.17
CA GLY A 377 0.41 -14.06 -5.79
C GLY A 377 0.94 -13.59 -4.44
N VAL A 378 0.29 -12.65 -3.79
CA VAL A 378 0.68 -12.12 -2.49
C VAL A 378 0.00 -12.89 -1.35
N GLN A 379 0.59 -12.82 -0.16
CA GLN A 379 0.08 -13.54 1.02
C GLN A 379 -0.85 -12.69 1.86
N GLY A 380 -1.79 -13.35 2.55
CA GLY A 380 -2.67 -12.74 3.55
C GLY A 380 -2.28 -13.17 4.97
N PHE A 381 -2.53 -12.30 5.94
CA PHE A 381 -2.29 -12.62 7.35
C PHE A 381 -3.22 -13.74 7.85
N ASN A 382 -2.70 -14.57 8.75
CA ASN A 382 -3.53 -15.41 9.60
C ASN A 382 -4.19 -14.53 10.67
N PRO A 383 -5.53 -14.39 10.68
CA PRO A 383 -6.21 -13.45 11.58
C PRO A 383 -6.00 -13.78 13.07
N ILE A 384 -5.88 -15.06 13.41
CA ILE A 384 -5.65 -15.50 14.80
C ILE A 384 -4.24 -15.12 15.22
N ARG A 385 -3.23 -15.47 14.43
CA ARG A 385 -1.82 -15.18 14.73
C ARG A 385 -1.53 -13.69 14.75
N LEU A 386 -2.10 -12.94 13.81
CA LEU A 386 -1.95 -11.49 13.75
C LEU A 386 -2.47 -10.82 15.05
N ARG A 387 -3.59 -11.31 15.57
CA ARG A 387 -4.17 -10.83 16.82
C ARG A 387 -3.33 -11.26 18.05
N GLU A 388 -2.83 -12.48 18.07
CA GLU A 388 -1.93 -12.99 19.12
C GLU A 388 -0.64 -12.17 19.21
N GLU A 389 -0.07 -11.74 18.07
CA GLU A 389 1.07 -10.82 17.98
C GLU A 389 0.72 -9.34 18.27
N GLY A 390 -0.52 -9.06 18.69
CA GLY A 390 -1.00 -7.71 18.99
C GLY A 390 -0.93 -6.77 17.78
N TYR A 391 -1.09 -7.31 16.58
CA TYR A 391 -1.04 -6.59 15.30
C TYR A 391 0.29 -5.88 14.98
N GLU A 392 1.36 -6.16 15.70
CA GLU A 392 2.63 -5.44 15.56
C GLU A 392 3.18 -5.43 14.13
N PRO A 393 3.21 -6.53 13.35
CA PRO A 393 3.68 -6.50 11.97
C PRO A 393 2.84 -5.59 11.07
N TYR A 394 1.51 -5.58 11.25
CA TYR A 394 0.61 -4.71 10.50
C TYR A 394 0.80 -3.23 10.86
N ARG A 395 1.00 -2.93 12.14
CA ARG A 395 1.33 -1.57 12.62
C ARG A 395 2.60 -1.04 11.97
N LYS A 396 3.67 -1.86 11.92
CA LYS A 396 4.95 -1.50 11.29
C LYS A 396 4.79 -1.21 9.78
N ILE A 397 3.94 -1.97 9.10
CA ILE A 397 3.61 -1.70 7.68
C ILE A 397 2.93 -0.35 7.55
N LEU A 398 1.92 -0.04 8.37
CA LEU A 398 1.23 1.24 8.33
C LEU A 398 2.18 2.40 8.67
N GLU A 399 2.98 2.29 9.73
CA GLU A 399 3.99 3.30 10.10
C GLU A 399 4.93 3.59 8.94
N ALA A 400 5.48 2.55 8.29
CA ALA A 400 6.41 2.71 7.16
C ALA A 400 5.79 3.45 5.98
N ASN A 401 4.51 3.20 5.69
CA ASN A 401 3.80 3.82 4.57
C ASN A 401 3.29 5.23 4.87
N MET A 402 2.96 5.52 6.12
CA MET A 402 2.39 6.81 6.54
C MET A 402 3.45 7.85 6.91
N LYS A 403 4.65 7.43 7.31
CA LYS A 403 5.67 8.28 7.92
C LYS A 403 6.10 9.48 7.08
N PHE A 404 6.20 9.34 5.78
CA PHE A 404 6.66 10.37 4.86
C PHE A 404 5.57 10.84 3.90
N SER A 405 4.31 10.67 4.26
CA SER A 405 3.18 11.02 3.41
C SER A 405 2.14 11.84 4.17
N GLY A 406 1.36 12.64 3.46
CA GLY A 406 0.19 13.30 4.03
C GLY A 406 -1.10 12.52 3.75
N CYS A 407 -1.02 11.50 2.89
CA CYS A 407 -2.10 10.58 2.58
C CYS A 407 -1.55 9.20 2.22
N THR A 408 -2.24 8.12 2.60
CA THR A 408 -1.88 6.75 2.22
C THR A 408 -3.12 6.02 1.71
N ARG A 409 -3.02 5.41 0.53
CA ARG A 409 -4.02 4.49 0.00
C ARG A 409 -3.77 3.09 0.56
N ILE A 410 -4.81 2.45 1.01
CA ILE A 410 -4.81 1.02 1.33
C ILE A 410 -5.42 0.30 0.14
N ASP A 411 -4.58 -0.41 -0.59
CA ASP A 411 -5.00 -1.22 -1.72
C ASP A 411 -5.92 -2.34 -1.25
N HIS A 412 -7.03 -2.55 -1.97
CA HIS A 412 -8.08 -3.50 -1.58
C HIS A 412 -8.46 -3.38 -0.10
N VAL A 413 -9.04 -2.24 0.28
CA VAL A 413 -9.34 -1.91 1.70
C VAL A 413 -10.27 -2.92 2.38
N LEU A 414 -10.98 -3.74 1.61
CA LEU A 414 -11.74 -4.89 2.11
C LEU A 414 -10.88 -5.86 2.93
N GLN A 415 -9.55 -5.88 2.73
CA GLN A 415 -8.62 -6.66 3.55
C GLN A 415 -8.75 -6.37 5.06
N LEU A 416 -9.28 -5.20 5.44
CA LEU A 416 -9.57 -4.87 6.85
C LEU A 416 -10.77 -5.65 7.42
N GLN A 417 -11.58 -6.27 6.57
CA GLN A 417 -12.74 -7.06 6.98
C GLN A 417 -12.65 -8.50 6.49
N ARG A 418 -12.31 -8.69 5.23
CA ARG A 418 -12.18 -10.01 4.61
C ARG A 418 -11.20 -9.97 3.44
N LEU A 419 -10.55 -11.09 3.19
CA LEU A 419 -9.67 -11.29 2.06
C LEU A 419 -9.96 -12.63 1.40
N TYR A 420 -10.09 -12.63 0.07
CA TYR A 420 -10.27 -13.87 -0.69
C TYR A 420 -8.94 -14.60 -0.79
N MET A 421 -8.89 -15.84 -0.32
CA MET A 421 -7.66 -16.63 -0.23
C MET A 421 -7.77 -17.90 -1.07
N ILE A 422 -6.77 -18.13 -1.90
CA ILE A 422 -6.66 -19.26 -2.82
C ILE A 422 -5.61 -20.22 -2.27
N PRO A 423 -5.99 -21.45 -1.87
CA PRO A 423 -5.03 -22.44 -1.38
C PRO A 423 -3.93 -22.74 -2.40
N GLU A 424 -2.75 -23.11 -1.92
CA GLU A 424 -1.61 -23.42 -2.78
C GLU A 424 -1.93 -24.53 -3.80
N GLY A 425 -1.59 -24.30 -5.07
CA GLY A 425 -1.84 -25.24 -6.16
C GLY A 425 -3.30 -25.28 -6.65
N LYS A 426 -4.18 -24.42 -6.10
CA LYS A 426 -5.59 -24.32 -6.49
C LYS A 426 -5.83 -23.16 -7.44
N SER A 427 -6.93 -23.25 -8.19
CA SER A 427 -7.40 -22.16 -9.06
C SER A 427 -8.15 -21.10 -8.25
N PRO A 428 -8.32 -19.86 -8.76
CA PRO A 428 -9.14 -18.86 -8.09
C PRO A 428 -10.60 -19.26 -7.84
N LYS A 429 -11.13 -20.25 -8.57
CA LYS A 429 -12.48 -20.78 -8.36
C LYS A 429 -12.63 -21.62 -7.09
N GLU A 430 -11.50 -22.05 -6.50
CA GLU A 430 -11.45 -22.93 -5.33
C GLU A 430 -11.02 -22.17 -4.07
N GLY A 431 -10.97 -20.83 -4.11
CA GLY A 431 -10.69 -19.97 -2.97
C GLY A 431 -11.92 -19.72 -2.11
N ASP A 432 -11.69 -19.10 -0.95
CA ASP A 432 -12.76 -18.68 -0.04
C ASP A 432 -12.34 -17.43 0.75
N PHE A 433 -13.31 -16.76 1.39
CA PHE A 433 -13.07 -15.58 2.19
C PHE A 433 -12.60 -15.93 3.60
N ILE A 434 -11.51 -15.29 4.02
CA ILE A 434 -11.05 -15.27 5.40
C ILE A 434 -11.42 -13.92 6.00
N TYR A 435 -11.99 -13.95 7.22
CA TYR A 435 -12.48 -12.76 7.91
C TYR A 435 -11.53 -12.30 9.00
N TYR A 436 -11.41 -10.99 9.16
CA TYR A 436 -10.62 -10.32 10.18
C TYR A 436 -11.52 -9.56 11.16
N ASN A 437 -11.00 -9.21 12.33
CA ASN A 437 -11.66 -8.28 13.23
C ASN A 437 -11.51 -6.85 12.69
N SER A 438 -12.52 -6.40 11.92
CA SER A 438 -12.41 -5.14 11.20
C SER A 438 -12.42 -3.92 12.13
N ASP A 439 -13.06 -4.00 13.31
CA ASP A 439 -13.05 -2.88 14.27
C ASP A 439 -11.66 -2.67 14.84
N GLU A 440 -10.96 -3.75 15.20
CA GLU A 440 -9.58 -3.67 15.69
C GLU A 440 -8.62 -3.14 14.60
N LEU A 441 -8.73 -3.64 13.36
CA LEU A 441 -7.86 -3.20 12.26
C LEU A 441 -8.12 -1.75 11.85
N MET A 442 -9.37 -1.32 11.79
CA MET A 442 -9.71 0.08 11.47
C MET A 442 -9.30 1.03 12.59
N ALA A 443 -9.43 0.63 13.86
CA ALA A 443 -8.92 1.39 15.01
C ALA A 443 -7.39 1.57 14.93
N ILE A 444 -6.65 0.53 14.54
CA ILE A 444 -5.20 0.61 14.31
C ILE A 444 -4.88 1.59 13.17
N VAL A 445 -5.62 1.52 12.06
CA VAL A 445 -5.47 2.47 10.94
C VAL A 445 -5.71 3.91 11.41
N ALA A 446 -6.76 4.15 12.19
CA ALA A 446 -7.06 5.48 12.73
C ALA A 446 -5.94 5.96 13.67
N LEU A 447 -5.44 5.11 14.55
CA LEU A 447 -4.35 5.46 15.47
C LEU A 447 -3.05 5.80 14.72
N GLU A 448 -2.63 4.97 13.78
CA GLU A 448 -1.42 5.23 12.99
C GLU A 448 -1.58 6.46 12.08
N SER A 449 -2.78 6.70 11.56
CA SER A 449 -3.15 7.91 10.81
C SER A 449 -2.90 9.18 11.65
N HIS A 450 -3.32 9.20 12.91
CA HIS A 450 -3.09 10.33 13.82
C HIS A 450 -1.62 10.49 14.21
N ARG A 451 -0.93 9.39 14.50
CA ARG A 451 0.50 9.40 14.85
C ARG A 451 1.37 9.99 13.75
N ASN A 452 1.02 9.67 12.51
CA ASN A 452 1.77 10.13 11.33
C ASN A 452 1.14 11.38 10.67
N LYS A 453 -0.01 11.89 11.16
CA LYS A 453 -0.77 13.01 10.58
C LYS A 453 -1.09 12.79 9.10
N THR A 454 -1.53 11.59 8.76
CA THR A 454 -1.72 11.10 7.39
C THR A 454 -3.19 10.74 7.19
N MET A 455 -3.82 11.24 6.13
CA MET A 455 -5.16 10.83 5.70
C MET A 455 -5.11 9.41 5.14
N VAL A 456 -6.26 8.74 5.14
CA VAL A 456 -6.37 7.39 4.59
C VAL A 456 -7.41 7.34 3.48
N ILE A 457 -7.03 6.78 2.35
CA ILE A 457 -7.90 6.42 1.23
C ILE A 457 -8.02 4.90 1.21
N GLY A 458 -9.24 4.38 1.18
CA GLY A 458 -9.49 2.96 0.97
C GLY A 458 -9.87 2.69 -0.48
N GLU A 459 -9.14 1.82 -1.16
CA GLU A 459 -9.59 1.32 -2.46
C GLU A 459 -10.73 0.32 -2.23
N ASP A 460 -11.95 0.76 -2.51
CA ASP A 460 -13.20 0.04 -2.31
C ASP A 460 -13.91 -0.30 -3.63
N LEU A 461 -13.12 -0.71 -4.62
CA LEU A 461 -13.63 -1.19 -5.91
C LEU A 461 -14.01 -2.67 -5.86
N GLY A 462 -14.88 -3.12 -6.77
CA GLY A 462 -15.32 -4.50 -6.89
C GLY A 462 -16.55 -4.86 -6.06
N GLN A 463 -16.61 -6.10 -5.53
CA GLN A 463 -17.77 -6.63 -4.80
C GLN A 463 -17.73 -6.21 -3.32
N ILE A 464 -18.35 -5.07 -3.02
CA ILE A 464 -18.36 -4.48 -1.69
C ILE A 464 -19.55 -5.03 -0.88
N PRO A 465 -19.30 -5.60 0.32
CA PRO A 465 -20.39 -6.02 1.22
C PRO A 465 -21.27 -4.85 1.64
N GLU A 466 -22.56 -5.14 1.83
CA GLU A 466 -23.47 -4.17 2.40
C GLU A 466 -22.98 -3.67 3.77
N GLY A 467 -23.10 -2.37 4.03
CA GLY A 467 -22.65 -1.74 5.27
C GLY A 467 -21.15 -1.44 5.36
N PHE A 468 -20.32 -1.92 4.42
CA PHE A 468 -18.87 -1.68 4.51
C PHE A 468 -18.47 -0.22 4.21
N ARG A 469 -19.05 0.39 3.17
CA ARG A 469 -18.79 1.81 2.85
C ARG A 469 -19.21 2.77 3.96
N PRO A 470 -20.42 2.66 4.56
CA PRO A 470 -20.76 3.42 5.76
C PRO A 470 -19.72 3.26 6.88
N LYS A 471 -19.22 2.04 7.10
CA LYS A 471 -18.20 1.79 8.11
C LYS A 471 -16.87 2.50 7.79
N LEU A 472 -16.44 2.54 6.53
CA LEU A 472 -15.26 3.34 6.12
C LEU A 472 -15.46 4.83 6.43
N GLU A 473 -16.66 5.36 6.14
CA GLU A 473 -17.03 6.74 6.42
C GLU A 473 -17.00 7.06 7.92
N ASP A 474 -17.56 6.15 8.75
CA ASP A 474 -17.53 6.27 10.22
C ASP A 474 -16.10 6.38 10.76
N PHE A 475 -15.15 5.61 10.20
CA PHE A 475 -13.73 5.69 10.55
C PHE A 475 -12.96 6.79 9.82
N GLY A 476 -13.62 7.63 9.01
CA GLY A 476 -12.99 8.74 8.30
C GLY A 476 -12.04 8.31 7.16
N ILE A 477 -12.20 7.09 6.66
CA ILE A 477 -11.46 6.57 5.51
C ILE A 477 -12.17 7.01 4.23
N LEU A 478 -11.46 7.64 3.30
CA LEU A 478 -12.03 8.13 2.05
C LEU A 478 -12.26 6.96 1.07
N SER A 479 -13.45 6.90 0.48
CA SER A 479 -13.80 5.96 -0.58
C SER A 479 -13.14 6.34 -1.92
N TYR A 480 -12.85 5.36 -2.78
CA TYR A 480 -12.19 5.61 -4.07
C TYR A 480 -13.18 5.46 -5.22
N ARG A 481 -13.47 6.56 -5.94
CA ARG A 481 -14.42 6.63 -7.05
C ARG A 481 -13.69 6.78 -8.36
N VAL A 482 -13.84 5.82 -9.26
CA VAL A 482 -13.17 5.81 -10.56
C VAL A 482 -14.22 5.97 -11.65
N LEU A 483 -14.10 7.00 -12.46
CA LEU A 483 -15.11 7.41 -13.45
C LEU A 483 -15.72 6.26 -14.26
N PRO A 484 -14.97 5.31 -14.84
CA PRO A 484 -15.55 4.20 -15.57
C PRO A 484 -16.54 3.32 -14.79
N PHE A 485 -16.47 3.31 -13.45
CA PHE A 485 -17.30 2.49 -12.57
C PHE A 485 -18.46 3.26 -11.94
N GLU A 486 -18.46 4.59 -12.00
CA GLU A 486 -19.50 5.42 -11.39
C GLU A 486 -20.68 5.56 -12.36
N ARG A 487 -21.45 4.48 -12.46
CA ARG A 487 -22.63 4.37 -13.32
C ARG A 487 -23.69 3.46 -12.71
N GLU A 488 -24.93 3.63 -13.15
CA GLU A 488 -26.02 2.71 -12.82
C GLU A 488 -25.80 1.34 -13.48
N TRP A 489 -25.88 0.28 -12.68
CA TRP A 489 -25.82 -1.10 -13.18
C TRP A 489 -27.21 -1.72 -13.10
N GLY A 490 -27.77 -2.15 -14.23
CA GLY A 490 -29.06 -2.88 -14.29
C GLY A 490 -30.12 -2.23 -15.18
N PHE A 491 -31.23 -2.96 -15.42
CA PHE A 491 -32.34 -2.54 -16.28
C PHE A 491 -33.40 -1.78 -15.47
N LYS A 492 -33.16 -0.55 -15.05
CA LYS A 492 -34.17 0.24 -14.31
C LYS A 492 -34.98 1.23 -15.15
N SER A 493 -34.60 1.51 -16.38
CA SER A 493 -35.37 2.34 -17.31
C SER A 493 -35.25 1.80 -18.73
N GLY A 494 -36.26 1.97 -19.57
CA GLY A 494 -36.37 1.40 -20.92
C GLY A 494 -35.29 1.79 -21.95
N TRP A 495 -34.27 2.51 -21.53
CA TRP A 495 -32.97 2.73 -22.16
C TRP A 495 -31.96 2.05 -21.24
N GLY A 496 -31.35 0.96 -21.67
CA GLY A 496 -30.43 0.14 -20.87
C GLY A 496 -29.52 1.01 -20.01
N SER A 497 -29.59 0.84 -18.71
CA SER A 497 -29.03 1.74 -17.70
C SER A 497 -27.53 1.62 -17.59
N ASN A 498 -26.79 2.39 -18.40
CA ASN A 498 -25.38 2.72 -18.21
C ASN A 498 -25.21 4.21 -17.95
N ALA A 499 -26.24 4.90 -17.44
CA ALA A 499 -26.16 6.32 -17.13
C ALA A 499 -25.04 6.57 -16.13
N MET A 500 -24.23 7.61 -16.40
CA MET A 500 -23.20 8.02 -15.43
C MET A 500 -23.87 8.64 -14.21
N HIS A 501 -23.34 8.30 -13.01
CA HIS A 501 -23.71 9.03 -11.80
C HIS A 501 -23.31 10.49 -11.94
N HIS A 502 -24.19 11.40 -11.56
CA HIS A 502 -23.89 12.82 -11.60
C HIS A 502 -22.75 13.16 -10.60
N PRO A 503 -21.87 14.10 -10.93
CA PRO A 503 -20.75 14.44 -10.04
C PRO A 503 -21.18 14.85 -8.63
N GLU A 504 -22.34 15.47 -8.50
CA GLU A 504 -22.92 15.89 -7.21
C GLU A 504 -23.38 14.72 -6.32
N GLU A 505 -23.53 13.52 -6.88
CA GLU A 505 -23.91 12.30 -6.15
C GLU A 505 -22.69 11.60 -5.53
N TYR A 506 -21.48 12.01 -5.91
CA TYR A 506 -20.25 11.43 -5.35
C TYR A 506 -20.14 11.81 -3.86
N PRO A 507 -19.78 10.85 -2.98
CA PRO A 507 -19.65 11.14 -1.56
C PRO A 507 -18.62 12.24 -1.28
N VAL A 508 -18.89 13.07 -0.28
CA VAL A 508 -17.92 14.10 0.15
C VAL A 508 -16.61 13.46 0.65
N ARG A 509 -16.74 12.40 1.47
CA ARG A 509 -15.56 11.64 1.93
C ARG A 509 -15.10 10.65 0.87
N SER A 510 -14.69 11.16 -0.28
CA SER A 510 -14.17 10.34 -1.36
C SER A 510 -13.05 11.02 -2.14
N VAL A 511 -12.36 10.20 -2.87
CA VAL A 511 -11.45 10.59 -3.95
C VAL A 511 -12.12 10.21 -5.26
N CYS A 512 -12.19 11.11 -6.23
CA CYS A 512 -12.59 10.78 -7.58
C CYS A 512 -11.37 10.79 -8.53
N ALA A 513 -11.33 9.85 -9.46
CA ALA A 513 -10.26 9.72 -10.43
C ALA A 513 -10.81 9.45 -11.83
N THR A 514 -10.10 9.91 -12.86
CA THR A 514 -10.42 9.64 -14.26
C THR A 514 -10.14 8.19 -14.63
N SER A 515 -9.02 7.66 -14.16
CA SER A 515 -8.57 6.27 -14.33
C SER A 515 -7.65 5.86 -13.17
N THR A 516 -7.19 4.61 -13.19
CA THR A 516 -6.17 4.08 -12.27
C THR A 516 -5.07 3.39 -13.08
N HIS A 517 -4.00 2.94 -12.44
CA HIS A 517 -2.96 2.12 -13.07
C HIS A 517 -3.48 0.76 -13.61
N ASP A 518 -4.63 0.27 -13.10
CA ASP A 518 -5.28 -1.00 -13.54
C ASP A 518 -6.35 -0.80 -14.61
N THR A 519 -6.69 0.45 -14.93
CA THR A 519 -7.68 0.78 -15.94
C THR A 519 -7.02 1.44 -17.14
N PRO A 520 -7.61 1.29 -18.35
CA PRO A 520 -7.11 2.03 -19.49
C PRO A 520 -7.15 3.54 -19.25
N PRO A 521 -6.13 4.30 -19.68
CA PRO A 521 -6.21 5.75 -19.75
C PRO A 521 -7.43 6.21 -20.57
N LEU A 522 -7.94 7.41 -20.30
CA LEU A 522 -9.13 7.96 -20.95
C LEU A 522 -9.10 7.86 -22.48
N ILE A 523 -7.95 8.19 -23.08
CA ILE A 523 -7.80 8.13 -24.55
C ILE A 523 -7.77 6.67 -25.03
N ALA A 524 -7.09 5.77 -24.32
CA ALA A 524 -7.06 4.35 -24.66
C ALA A 524 -8.46 3.73 -24.58
N GLN A 525 -9.22 4.04 -23.53
CA GLN A 525 -10.60 3.59 -23.40
C GLN A 525 -11.51 4.20 -24.49
N ARG A 526 -11.34 5.50 -24.78
CA ARG A 526 -12.15 6.19 -25.78
C ARG A 526 -11.96 5.60 -27.17
N ASN A 527 -10.73 5.25 -27.57
CA ASN A 527 -10.40 4.69 -28.88
C ASN A 527 -10.21 3.16 -28.89
N VAL A 528 -10.63 2.48 -27.82
CA VAL A 528 -10.62 1.00 -27.64
C VAL A 528 -9.24 0.34 -27.80
N GLN A 529 -8.18 1.10 -27.57
CA GLN A 529 -6.81 0.64 -27.77
C GLN A 529 -6.43 -0.50 -26.83
N ASP A 530 -6.94 -0.50 -25.60
CA ASP A 530 -6.73 -1.55 -24.62
C ASP A 530 -7.33 -2.91 -25.06
N ILE A 531 -8.46 -2.89 -25.78
CA ILE A 531 -9.08 -4.10 -26.33
C ILE A 531 -8.17 -4.69 -27.42
N TYR A 532 -7.67 -3.85 -28.35
CA TYR A 532 -6.72 -4.30 -29.36
C TYR A 532 -5.43 -4.84 -28.75
N GLN A 533 -4.92 -4.19 -27.71
CA GLN A 533 -3.71 -4.63 -27.00
C GLN A 533 -3.92 -6.01 -26.36
N LYS A 534 -5.04 -6.21 -25.64
CA LYS A 534 -5.39 -7.51 -25.02
C LYS A 534 -5.63 -8.60 -26.06
N LEU A 535 -6.24 -8.27 -27.19
CA LEU A 535 -6.44 -9.21 -28.31
C LEU A 535 -5.10 -9.62 -28.93
N LYS A 536 -4.21 -8.67 -29.20
CA LYS A 536 -2.84 -8.93 -29.72
C LYS A 536 -2.04 -9.84 -28.78
N LEU A 537 -2.19 -9.66 -27.47
CA LEU A 537 -1.53 -10.47 -26.44
C LEU A 537 -2.21 -11.84 -26.20
N GLY A 538 -3.29 -12.15 -26.91
CA GLY A 538 -4.01 -13.41 -26.75
C GLY A 538 -4.75 -13.55 -25.41
N MET A 539 -4.94 -12.46 -24.67
CA MET A 539 -5.64 -12.45 -23.38
C MET A 539 -7.15 -12.58 -23.51
N ILE A 540 -7.69 -12.18 -24.64
CA ILE A 540 -9.11 -12.26 -24.99
C ILE A 540 -9.27 -12.83 -26.41
N SER A 541 -10.38 -13.54 -26.64
CA SER A 541 -10.75 -14.00 -27.96
C SER A 541 -11.40 -12.89 -28.79
N GLU A 542 -11.51 -13.09 -30.12
CA GLU A 542 -12.22 -12.14 -31.02
C GLU A 542 -13.69 -11.96 -30.59
N GLY A 543 -14.38 -13.01 -30.13
CA GLY A 543 -15.74 -12.91 -29.60
C GLY A 543 -15.81 -12.02 -28.37
N GLN A 544 -14.91 -12.23 -27.40
CA GLN A 544 -14.81 -11.38 -26.21
C GLN A 544 -14.41 -9.94 -26.54
N ALA A 545 -13.60 -9.72 -27.57
CA ALA A 545 -13.26 -8.38 -28.03
C ALA A 545 -14.48 -7.66 -28.62
N ASN A 546 -15.31 -8.36 -29.42
CA ASN A 546 -16.54 -7.80 -29.97
C ASN A 546 -17.54 -7.40 -28.87
N ASP A 547 -17.73 -8.24 -27.86
CA ASP A 547 -18.58 -7.92 -26.70
C ASP A 547 -18.08 -6.65 -25.98
N LYS A 548 -16.76 -6.52 -25.83
CA LYS A 548 -16.14 -5.34 -25.19
C LYS A 548 -16.25 -4.08 -26.07
N PHE A 549 -16.16 -4.18 -27.40
CA PHE A 549 -16.38 -3.06 -28.29
C PHE A 549 -17.80 -2.49 -28.15
N GLU A 550 -18.82 -3.35 -28.08
CA GLU A 550 -20.21 -2.94 -27.85
C GLU A 550 -20.41 -2.29 -26.47
N GLN A 551 -19.82 -2.90 -25.45
CA GLN A 551 -19.85 -2.35 -24.09
C GLN A 551 -19.22 -0.95 -24.06
N TYR A 552 -18.03 -0.76 -24.65
CA TYR A 552 -17.34 0.52 -24.68
C TYR A 552 -18.09 1.56 -25.55
N ALA A 553 -18.75 1.13 -26.62
CA ALA A 553 -19.60 2.02 -27.40
C ALA A 553 -20.73 2.61 -26.56
N THR A 554 -21.39 1.78 -25.77
CA THR A 554 -22.46 2.22 -24.83
C THR A 554 -21.90 3.14 -23.73
N GLN A 555 -20.71 2.83 -23.21
CA GLN A 555 -20.05 3.66 -22.19
C GLN A 555 -19.66 5.05 -22.73
N ARG A 556 -19.12 5.11 -23.96
CA ARG A 556 -18.79 6.38 -24.64
C ARG A 556 -20.02 7.25 -24.84
N GLU A 557 -21.13 6.63 -25.23
CA GLU A 557 -22.40 7.34 -25.44
C GLU A 557 -22.90 7.94 -24.12
N ALA A 558 -22.93 7.13 -23.04
CA ALA A 558 -23.38 7.57 -21.72
C ALA A 558 -22.49 8.71 -21.17
N LEU A 559 -21.17 8.59 -21.27
CA LEU A 559 -20.26 9.64 -20.82
C LEU A 559 -20.41 10.90 -21.66
N ASN A 560 -20.49 10.79 -23.00
CA ASN A 560 -20.69 11.94 -23.88
C ASN A 560 -21.99 12.70 -23.55
N TYR A 561 -23.08 11.97 -23.25
CA TYR A 561 -24.33 12.56 -22.80
C TYR A 561 -24.17 13.30 -21.46
N ALA A 562 -23.53 12.65 -20.47
CA ALA A 562 -23.30 13.24 -19.15
C ALA A 562 -22.45 14.53 -19.23
N LEU A 563 -21.38 14.53 -20.04
CA LEU A 563 -20.55 15.70 -20.29
C LEU A 563 -21.35 16.86 -20.91
N HIS A 564 -22.26 16.56 -21.83
CA HIS A 564 -23.13 17.56 -22.44
C HIS A 564 -24.18 18.08 -21.44
N GLU A 565 -24.88 17.19 -20.75
CA GLU A 565 -25.89 17.55 -19.76
C GLU A 565 -25.34 18.45 -18.66
N LYS A 566 -24.08 18.21 -18.22
CA LYS A 566 -23.40 19.02 -17.19
C LYS A 566 -22.71 20.26 -17.75
N GLY A 567 -22.83 20.55 -19.04
CA GLY A 567 -22.23 21.71 -19.71
C GLY A 567 -20.70 21.68 -19.74
N SER A 568 -20.07 20.50 -19.59
CA SER A 568 -18.61 20.38 -19.55
C SER A 568 -17.98 20.68 -20.91
N TRP A 569 -18.63 20.31 -22.01
CA TRP A 569 -18.16 20.64 -23.35
C TRP A 569 -18.13 22.14 -23.60
N GLU A 570 -19.19 22.83 -23.21
CA GLU A 570 -19.34 24.28 -23.40
C GLU A 570 -18.31 25.07 -22.61
N ARG A 571 -18.04 24.65 -21.34
CA ARG A 571 -17.07 25.32 -20.48
C ARG A 571 -15.63 25.24 -20.97
N VAL A 572 -15.27 24.12 -21.60
CA VAL A 572 -13.90 23.97 -22.14
C VAL A 572 -13.77 24.45 -23.59
N GLY A 573 -14.87 24.88 -24.20
CA GLY A 573 -14.90 25.29 -25.63
C GLY A 573 -14.73 24.10 -26.58
N GLY A 574 -15.13 22.92 -26.19
CA GLY A 574 -15.16 21.69 -26.98
C GLY A 574 -16.52 21.42 -27.59
N SER A 575 -16.61 20.33 -28.34
CA SER A 575 -17.87 19.85 -28.93
C SER A 575 -18.03 18.35 -28.72
N PRO A 576 -19.25 17.90 -28.37
CA PRO A 576 -19.52 16.47 -28.24
C PRO A 576 -19.35 15.75 -29.58
N CYS A 577 -18.93 14.48 -29.52
CA CYS A 577 -18.97 13.60 -30.69
C CYS A 577 -20.42 13.21 -30.99
N LEU A 578 -20.92 13.53 -32.18
CA LEU A 578 -22.31 13.26 -32.55
C LEU A 578 -22.61 11.77 -32.74
N HIS A 579 -21.59 10.97 -33.04
CA HIS A 579 -21.72 9.53 -33.30
C HIS A 579 -20.69 8.69 -32.49
N PRO A 580 -20.75 8.71 -31.15
CA PRO A 580 -19.73 8.08 -30.32
C PRO A 580 -19.62 6.55 -30.50
N ARG A 581 -20.65 5.90 -31.07
CA ARG A 581 -20.59 4.47 -31.41
C ARG A 581 -19.85 4.20 -32.72
N GLN A 582 -20.01 5.09 -33.71
CA GLN A 582 -19.46 4.90 -35.07
C GLN A 582 -17.99 5.35 -35.14
N ASP A 583 -17.63 6.39 -34.40
CA ASP A 583 -16.32 7.02 -34.47
C ASP A 583 -15.42 6.62 -33.30
N ALA A 584 -15.25 5.29 -33.07
CA ALA A 584 -14.45 4.80 -31.96
C ALA A 584 -12.99 5.29 -32.00
N ALA A 585 -12.40 5.44 -33.17
CA ALA A 585 -11.03 5.93 -33.34
C ALA A 585 -10.90 7.45 -33.16
N TYR A 586 -12.01 8.20 -33.23
CA TYR A 586 -11.99 9.64 -33.07
C TYR A 586 -12.03 10.07 -31.62
N VAL A 587 -11.05 10.86 -31.22
CA VAL A 587 -11.03 11.54 -29.92
C VAL A 587 -11.41 13.01 -30.17
N PRO A 588 -12.55 13.49 -29.65
CA PRO A 588 -12.94 14.89 -29.79
C PRO A 588 -11.88 15.82 -29.21
N ASP A 589 -11.68 16.95 -29.86
CA ASP A 589 -10.86 18.02 -29.27
C ASP A 589 -11.43 18.42 -27.92
N LYS A 590 -10.57 18.70 -26.94
CA LYS A 590 -10.97 19.02 -25.57
C LYS A 590 -11.67 17.89 -24.79
N TYR A 591 -11.60 16.63 -25.24
CA TYR A 591 -12.24 15.51 -24.56
C TYR A 591 -11.73 15.33 -23.11
N VAL A 592 -10.42 15.34 -22.92
CA VAL A 592 -9.81 15.15 -21.60
C VAL A 592 -10.18 16.31 -20.67
N GLU A 593 -10.12 17.55 -21.18
CA GLU A 593 -10.51 18.73 -20.40
C GLU A 593 -12.00 18.70 -20.02
N ALA A 594 -12.90 18.23 -20.91
CA ALA A 594 -14.31 18.09 -20.60
C ALA A 594 -14.56 17.04 -19.51
N VAL A 595 -13.83 15.93 -19.52
CA VAL A 595 -13.88 14.91 -18.45
C VAL A 595 -13.34 15.47 -17.13
N MET A 596 -12.26 16.22 -17.17
CA MET A 596 -11.71 16.88 -15.98
C MET A 596 -12.67 17.91 -15.39
N ASP A 597 -13.30 18.73 -16.23
CA ASP A 597 -14.33 19.69 -15.83
C ASP A 597 -15.54 18.99 -15.18
N TYR A 598 -15.99 17.87 -15.74
CA TYR A 598 -17.07 17.06 -15.20
C TYR A 598 -16.75 16.56 -13.79
N LEU A 599 -15.58 15.92 -13.60
CA LEU A 599 -15.15 15.45 -12.27
C LEU A 599 -14.87 16.60 -11.30
N GLY A 600 -14.41 17.75 -11.78
CA GLY A 600 -14.22 18.95 -10.98
C GLY A 600 -15.51 19.49 -10.33
N GLN A 601 -16.68 19.14 -10.87
CA GLN A 601 -17.99 19.45 -10.28
C GLN A 601 -18.38 18.50 -9.15
N SER A 602 -17.64 17.41 -8.94
CA SER A 602 -17.99 16.38 -7.93
C SER A 602 -17.92 16.91 -6.49
N ASN A 603 -18.68 16.24 -5.60
CA ASN A 603 -18.58 16.50 -4.18
C ASN A 603 -17.35 15.88 -3.53
N SER A 604 -16.60 15.04 -4.23
CA SER A 604 -15.38 14.40 -3.72
C SER A 604 -14.38 15.41 -3.17
N ALA A 605 -13.78 15.11 -2.03
CA ALA A 605 -12.79 15.97 -1.39
C ALA A 605 -11.47 16.08 -2.18
N ILE A 606 -11.12 15.04 -2.92
CA ILE A 606 -9.89 14.96 -3.71
C ILE A 606 -10.22 14.51 -5.11
N MET A 607 -9.68 15.20 -6.12
CA MET A 607 -9.73 14.80 -7.52
C MET A 607 -8.33 14.39 -7.98
N LEU A 608 -8.19 13.18 -8.52
CA LEU A 608 -6.92 12.66 -9.03
C LEU A 608 -6.99 12.48 -10.54
N ILE A 609 -5.97 12.98 -11.23
CA ILE A 609 -5.84 12.88 -12.68
C ILE A 609 -4.47 12.27 -13.00
N PRO A 610 -4.40 11.00 -13.42
CA PRO A 610 -3.13 10.36 -13.79
C PRO A 610 -2.40 11.10 -14.92
N PHE A 611 -1.08 11.04 -14.92
CA PHE A 611 -0.26 11.60 -16.00
C PHE A 611 -0.63 11.05 -17.37
N SER A 612 -0.94 9.77 -17.45
CA SER A 612 -1.40 9.12 -18.68
C SER A 612 -2.62 9.82 -19.30
N ASP A 613 -3.55 10.30 -18.44
CA ASP A 613 -4.74 11.03 -18.90
C ASP A 613 -4.40 12.47 -19.30
N ILE A 614 -3.55 13.16 -18.51
CA ILE A 614 -3.12 14.53 -18.82
C ILE A 614 -2.41 14.59 -20.18
N PHE A 615 -1.52 13.64 -20.46
CA PHE A 615 -0.74 13.59 -21.70
C PHE A 615 -1.44 12.83 -22.85
N GLY A 616 -2.64 12.30 -22.62
CA GLY A 616 -3.40 11.57 -23.64
C GLY A 616 -2.73 10.29 -24.10
N THR A 617 -2.10 9.56 -23.18
CA THR A 617 -1.45 8.28 -23.46
C THR A 617 -2.47 7.26 -23.98
N LYS A 618 -2.09 6.49 -24.98
CA LYS A 618 -2.94 5.48 -25.63
C LYS A 618 -2.66 4.06 -25.15
N GLU A 619 -1.60 3.87 -24.40
CA GLU A 619 -1.11 2.56 -23.95
C GLU A 619 -1.33 2.41 -22.45
N MET A 620 -1.60 1.18 -22.03
CA MET A 620 -1.66 0.85 -20.61
C MET A 620 -0.24 0.59 -20.10
N GLY A 621 0.16 1.28 -19.05
CA GLY A 621 1.43 1.03 -18.36
C GLY A 621 1.43 -0.30 -17.59
N ASN A 622 0.24 -0.73 -17.13
CA ASN A 622 0.03 -2.01 -16.46
C ASN A 622 -1.17 -2.74 -17.09
N ILE A 623 -1.03 -4.04 -17.36
CA ILE A 623 -2.13 -4.88 -17.83
C ILE A 623 -2.39 -5.94 -16.76
N PRO A 624 -3.50 -5.86 -15.99
CA PRO A 624 -3.83 -6.80 -14.95
C PRO A 624 -3.81 -8.24 -15.46
N GLY A 625 -3.09 -9.13 -14.74
CA GLY A 625 -2.96 -10.54 -15.08
C GLY A 625 -1.69 -10.91 -15.87
N ILE A 626 -0.90 -9.94 -16.34
CA ILE A 626 0.44 -10.18 -16.91
C ILE A 626 1.49 -9.88 -15.84
N LYS A 627 2.29 -10.90 -15.51
CA LYS A 627 3.40 -10.79 -14.54
C LYS A 627 4.77 -10.65 -15.22
N GLU A 628 4.91 -11.14 -16.43
CA GLU A 628 6.12 -11.08 -17.23
C GLU A 628 5.94 -10.01 -18.30
N LEU A 629 6.98 -9.24 -18.53
CA LEU A 629 7.00 -8.19 -19.52
C LEU A 629 7.32 -8.76 -20.91
N PRO A 630 6.36 -9.12 -21.77
CA PRO A 630 6.59 -9.16 -23.19
C PRO A 630 6.03 -7.89 -23.84
N TYR A 631 6.30 -6.74 -23.25
CA TYR A 631 6.05 -5.49 -23.97
C TYR A 631 7.17 -5.18 -24.96
N SER A 632 7.89 -6.21 -25.36
CA SER A 632 8.91 -6.09 -26.38
C SER A 632 8.28 -6.28 -27.75
N GLU A 633 7.54 -5.30 -28.24
CA GLU A 633 7.44 -5.04 -29.68
C GLU A 633 6.87 -3.65 -29.91
#